data_0d3918193429e3c38f0d5c00c5683847
#
_entry.id   0d3918193429e3c38f0d5c00c5683847
#
_cell.length_a   1.000
_cell.length_b   1.000
_cell.length_c   1.000
_cell.angle_alpha   90.00
_cell.angle_beta   90.00
_cell.angle_gamma   90.00
#
_symmetry.space_group_name_H-M   'P 1'
#
loop_
_entity.id
_entity.type
_entity.pdbx_description
1 polymer ?
#
loop_
_entity_poly.entity_id
_entity_poly.type
_entity_poly.pdbx_seq_one_letter_code
_entity_poly.pdbx_strand_id
1 'polypeptide(L)'
;MKQTAALYKIFLILLLARTGTAQTTLQFKDSIEVRANLMYDMVSSTHRALFGENYRKEWAAATKLPIIKLSQIRGGLYPTKAGGGHQSRSLRLKDSSGTEWVLRSVNKSAGKLSPDMLQGSVYEEWLEDNFSAQHPYSALIVPVLAKAVKVPHTNPVIGWVVPDNILGKYEKDFAGTLCLLEEREPEGDSDDTPSMLSNLEKDNNNRLDSVTFFKARLLDLLVADWGRHADQWRWVDKNDDEGIKGINYLTVPRDRDQVFYVNEGIISRRASGLAPLAFLEGFNKEFKNVNTALLNGGTLNQQFLNQFSYQDWMQLTREFITALPDSILEKAIERLPESSRRLRGEVLLNKLKSRRDNMIPAMDTYYRFLYHIVDIRTSDRNEWIDIDDHPGGALSVAISKGNAMGSKGEIIFHNVFKPDVTREVRLFVGKGEDRIHINTPETKIKLRIIGGEGQKTYDVKSSGRKIHVYEDRADDVFIDPGKDLFRHLSNDTLNVKKEFTNLYPNSGLSPAVGFRSDDGLLLGLSYKLENEGFRKKPYGNVQKFTALKSLTTKTVRFKYEAEWLKIAKKTDFLINGFADVPSNRFNFFGRGNETLFNDQGDFRDFYRVTFNFFTIEPAFRYRSGRHLTFNAGPSYQYSKLKTKDNTGRFIKLPELAETYIGTNLTREKAHGGAFFKLDYDTRDSEMFPTKGLHWSIRLHAYEGLNKYSDDFIQALPQMSFYKALNKNASIVLANRSGGTLTKGQTTFYQSAFLGGHDNLQGYLKFRFAGDHAVYNNLELRINLPNFLHYTLPGKFGLIAFYDVGRVWIKGEDSQKYHHGTGGGIYIAPFKRFLARGILGYSEEGFFPNVSFGHRF
;
A
#
# COMPACT_ATOMS: atom_id res chain seq x y z
N MET A 1 37.02 54.51 38.86
CA MET A 1 35.76 54.58 38.13
C MET A 1 35.89 54.77 36.61
N LYS A 2 36.98 55.15 35.98
CA LYS A 2 37.11 55.28 34.51
C LYS A 2 37.60 53.98 33.83
N GLN A 3 38.26 53.07 34.54
CA GLN A 3 38.69 51.76 33.96
C GLN A 3 37.67 50.68 34.02
N THR A 4 36.71 50.71 34.93
CA THR A 4 35.56 49.78 34.99
C THR A 4 34.53 50.03 33.90
N ALA A 5 34.36 51.26 33.43
CA ALA A 5 33.43 51.61 32.32
C ALA A 5 33.96 51.17 30.94
N ALA A 6 35.24 51.01 30.73
CA ALA A 6 35.86 50.56 29.49
C ALA A 6 35.75 49.05 29.35
N LEU A 7 35.91 48.30 30.45
CA LEU A 7 35.67 46.83 30.46
C LEU A 7 34.22 46.45 30.23
N TYR A 8 33.25 47.22 30.73
CA TYR A 8 31.83 46.99 30.48
C TYR A 8 31.43 47.27 29.04
N LYS A 9 32.04 48.26 28.39
CA LYS A 9 31.81 48.54 26.96
C LYS A 9 32.44 47.48 26.04
N ILE A 10 33.61 46.93 26.41
CA ILE A 10 34.23 45.84 25.66
C ILE A 10 33.45 44.54 25.84
N PHE A 11 32.93 44.28 27.04
CA PHE A 11 32.05 43.11 27.29
C PHE A 11 30.70 43.22 26.60
N LEU A 12 30.11 44.43 26.49
CA LEU A 12 28.85 44.67 25.77
C LEU A 12 29.02 44.58 24.24
N ILE A 13 30.19 44.93 23.70
CA ILE A 13 30.54 44.81 22.28
C ILE A 13 30.84 43.34 21.94
N LEU A 14 31.39 42.54 22.84
CA LEU A 14 31.58 41.09 22.68
C LEU A 14 30.28 40.28 22.82
N LEU A 15 29.31 40.77 23.63
CA LEU A 15 27.96 40.15 23.71
C LEU A 15 27.07 40.47 22.52
N LEU A 16 27.33 41.58 21.81
CA LEU A 16 26.59 41.91 20.57
C LEU A 16 27.17 41.28 19.32
N ALA A 17 28.34 40.63 19.42
CA ALA A 17 28.94 39.92 18.27
C ALA A 17 28.55 38.44 18.13
N ARG A 18 27.62 37.91 18.97
CA ARG A 18 27.22 36.50 18.97
C ARG A 18 25.77 36.23 18.55
N THR A 19 25.12 37.14 17.86
CA THR A 19 23.79 36.85 17.29
C THR A 19 23.73 37.28 15.83
N GLY A 20 24.09 36.37 14.99
CA GLY A 20 23.88 36.47 13.55
C GLY A 20 24.84 35.58 12.79
N THR A 21 24.57 34.33 12.69
CA THR A 21 25.01 33.56 11.52
C THR A 21 24.40 34.25 10.32
N ALA A 22 25.06 35.28 9.79
CA ALA A 22 24.72 35.90 8.53
C ALA A 22 24.89 34.80 7.46
N GLN A 23 23.79 34.19 7.06
CA GLN A 23 23.77 33.28 5.92
C GLN A 23 24.36 34.04 4.73
N THR A 24 25.59 33.72 4.39
CA THR A 24 26.37 34.43 3.38
C THR A 24 25.73 34.16 2.01
N THR A 25 25.15 35.20 1.45
CA THR A 25 24.59 35.15 0.09
C THR A 25 25.72 34.89 -0.89
N LEU A 26 25.61 33.75 -1.65
CA LEU A 26 26.57 33.45 -2.70
C LEU A 26 26.49 34.51 -3.80
N GLN A 27 27.66 35.10 -4.15
CA GLN A 27 27.77 36.05 -5.26
C GLN A 27 28.25 35.33 -6.53
N PHE A 28 27.54 35.51 -7.64
CA PHE A 28 27.90 34.98 -8.95
C PHE A 28 28.21 36.16 -9.88
N LYS A 29 29.35 36.09 -10.56
CA LYS A 29 29.82 37.18 -11.44
C LYS A 29 29.09 37.21 -12.78
N ASP A 30 28.74 36.03 -13.31
CA ASP A 30 28.21 35.87 -14.64
C ASP A 30 26.88 35.10 -14.67
N SER A 31 26.13 35.32 -15.73
CA SER A 31 24.85 34.61 -15.98
C SER A 31 24.78 34.18 -17.44
N ILE A 32 24.04 33.11 -17.67
CA ILE A 32 23.83 32.52 -18.99
C ILE A 32 22.32 32.30 -19.20
N GLU A 33 21.88 32.43 -20.42
CA GLU A 33 20.51 32.06 -20.80
C GLU A 33 20.46 30.61 -21.27
N VAL A 34 19.73 29.80 -20.53
CA VAL A 34 19.59 28.34 -20.75
C VAL A 34 18.15 27.88 -20.62
N ARG A 35 17.87 26.71 -21.16
CA ARG A 35 16.60 25.98 -20.97
C ARG A 35 16.85 24.79 -20.03
N ALA A 36 15.95 24.60 -19.07
CA ALA A 36 16.10 23.49 -18.12
C ALA A 36 15.92 22.13 -18.82
N ASN A 37 14.85 21.96 -19.60
CA ASN A 37 14.64 20.80 -20.47
C ASN A 37 13.60 21.12 -21.55
N LEU A 38 14.04 21.23 -22.81
CA LEU A 38 13.16 21.52 -23.93
C LEU A 38 12.24 20.34 -24.28
N MET A 39 12.69 19.11 -24.05
CA MET A 39 11.98 17.90 -24.49
C MET A 39 10.60 17.75 -23.85
N TYR A 40 10.41 18.23 -22.63
CA TYR A 40 9.11 18.15 -21.97
C TYR A 40 8.02 18.95 -22.68
N ASP A 41 8.36 20.00 -23.41
CA ASP A 41 7.39 20.84 -24.17
C ASP A 41 7.16 20.32 -25.59
N MET A 42 8.01 19.43 -26.10
CA MET A 42 7.93 18.86 -27.46
C MET A 42 6.99 17.65 -27.52
N VAL A 43 5.77 17.81 -27.02
CA VAL A 43 4.75 16.74 -26.95
C VAL A 43 3.44 17.21 -27.59
N SER A 44 2.64 16.27 -28.09
CA SER A 44 1.37 16.52 -28.74
C SER A 44 0.30 17.08 -27.78
N SER A 45 -0.74 17.71 -28.30
CA SER A 45 -1.91 18.14 -27.52
C SER A 45 -2.62 16.98 -26.84
N THR A 46 -2.70 15.81 -27.50
CA THR A 46 -3.25 14.58 -26.91
C THR A 46 -2.42 14.12 -25.71
N HIS A 47 -1.09 14.14 -25.82
CA HIS A 47 -0.20 13.82 -24.71
C HIS A 47 -0.42 14.75 -23.51
N ARG A 48 -0.53 16.07 -23.75
CA ARG A 48 -0.84 17.06 -22.69
C ARG A 48 -2.20 16.81 -22.03
N ALA A 49 -3.21 16.45 -22.79
CA ALA A 49 -4.53 16.12 -22.24
C ALA A 49 -4.47 14.87 -21.34
N LEU A 50 -3.75 13.83 -21.74
CA LEU A 50 -3.63 12.57 -21.00
C LEU A 50 -2.72 12.69 -19.77
N PHE A 51 -1.53 13.31 -19.92
CA PHE A 51 -0.45 13.33 -18.92
C PHE A 51 -0.24 14.68 -18.26
N GLY A 52 -0.88 15.73 -18.71
CA GLY A 52 -0.89 17.09 -18.14
C GLY A 52 -0.09 18.11 -18.91
N GLU A 53 -0.55 19.37 -18.86
CA GLU A 53 0.24 20.53 -19.25
C GLU A 53 1.44 20.70 -18.31
N ASN A 54 1.21 20.48 -16.99
CA ASN A 54 2.25 20.54 -15.96
C ASN A 54 3.10 21.84 -16.06
N TYR A 55 4.40 21.77 -15.81
CA TYR A 55 5.35 22.89 -15.94
C TYR A 55 6.18 22.82 -17.23
N ARG A 56 5.66 22.18 -18.31
CA ARG A 56 6.39 21.97 -19.55
C ARG A 56 6.97 23.25 -20.13
N LYS A 57 6.19 24.33 -20.09
CA LYS A 57 6.62 25.65 -20.58
C LYS A 57 7.72 26.26 -19.72
N GLU A 58 7.66 26.11 -18.40
CA GLU A 58 8.68 26.54 -17.47
C GLU A 58 10.00 25.79 -17.65
N TRP A 59 9.93 24.49 -17.94
CA TRP A 59 11.11 23.68 -18.27
C TRP A 59 11.74 24.10 -19.62
N ALA A 60 10.93 24.44 -20.59
CA ALA A 60 11.38 24.83 -21.95
C ALA A 60 11.72 26.31 -22.11
N ALA A 61 11.35 27.17 -21.16
CA ALA A 61 11.59 28.59 -21.25
C ALA A 61 13.07 28.94 -21.19
N ALA A 62 13.50 29.85 -22.10
CA ALA A 62 14.82 30.45 -22.00
C ALA A 62 14.90 31.30 -20.71
N THR A 63 15.83 30.98 -19.85
CA THR A 63 15.90 31.50 -18.48
C THR A 63 17.33 31.95 -18.19
N LYS A 64 17.48 33.20 -17.77
CA LYS A 64 18.77 33.77 -17.35
C LYS A 64 19.09 33.27 -15.94
N LEU A 65 20.15 32.51 -15.81
CA LEU A 65 20.57 31.87 -14.58
C LEU A 65 22.05 32.12 -14.27
N PRO A 66 22.48 32.12 -13.00
CA PRO A 66 23.88 32.26 -12.63
C PRO A 66 24.73 31.09 -13.18
N ILE A 67 25.98 31.40 -13.50
CA ILE A 67 26.98 30.38 -13.83
C ILE A 67 27.60 29.87 -12.55
N ILE A 68 27.50 28.53 -12.34
CA ILE A 68 28.17 27.83 -11.24
C ILE A 68 29.53 27.36 -11.74
N LYS A 69 30.58 28.02 -11.30
CA LYS A 69 31.98 27.62 -11.47
C LYS A 69 32.58 27.34 -10.11
N LEU A 70 32.76 26.04 -9.79
CA LEU A 70 33.11 25.60 -8.41
C LEU A 70 34.42 26.20 -7.90
N SER A 71 35.41 26.39 -8.79
CA SER A 71 36.68 27.02 -8.46
C SER A 71 36.59 28.49 -8.01
N GLN A 72 35.47 29.18 -8.34
CA GLN A 72 35.28 30.61 -8.03
C GLN A 72 34.37 30.85 -6.84
N ILE A 73 33.78 29.81 -6.25
CA ILE A 73 32.84 29.94 -5.14
C ILE A 73 33.53 29.60 -3.86
N ARG A 74 33.51 30.52 -2.86
CA ARG A 74 34.05 30.34 -1.52
C ARG A 74 35.49 29.84 -1.46
N GLY A 75 36.34 30.30 -2.37
CA GLY A 75 37.75 29.88 -2.42
C GLY A 75 37.96 28.48 -3.03
N GLY A 76 36.92 27.94 -3.67
CA GLY A 76 36.86 26.61 -4.31
C GLY A 76 35.99 25.61 -3.55
N LEU A 77 35.09 25.00 -4.28
CA LEU A 77 34.22 23.90 -3.80
C LEU A 77 34.77 22.57 -4.31
N TYR A 78 35.43 21.80 -3.45
CA TYR A 78 36.11 20.56 -3.83
C TYR A 78 35.19 19.33 -3.69
N PRO A 79 35.03 18.50 -4.72
CA PRO A 79 34.27 17.28 -4.66
C PRO A 79 34.83 16.28 -3.65
N THR A 80 33.97 15.76 -2.77
CA THR A 80 34.34 14.76 -1.77
C THR A 80 33.73 13.40 -2.08
N LYS A 81 32.44 13.34 -2.41
CA LYS A 81 31.72 12.08 -2.64
C LYS A 81 30.54 12.29 -3.57
N ALA A 82 30.42 11.43 -4.59
CA ALA A 82 29.20 11.35 -5.36
C ALA A 82 28.09 10.64 -4.56
N GLY A 83 26.88 11.12 -4.72
CA GLY A 83 25.67 10.57 -4.12
C GLY A 83 24.53 10.58 -5.14
N GLY A 84 23.29 10.43 -4.70
CA GLY A 84 22.12 10.39 -5.58
C GLY A 84 21.85 8.96 -6.03
N GLY A 85 21.09 8.23 -5.21
CA GLY A 85 20.76 6.82 -5.49
C GLY A 85 19.46 6.64 -6.29
N HIS A 86 18.56 7.63 -6.29
CA HIS A 86 17.20 7.42 -6.76
C HIS A 86 16.84 8.20 -8.02
N GLN A 87 16.71 9.51 -7.98
CA GLN A 87 16.20 10.32 -9.10
C GLN A 87 17.20 11.34 -9.64
N SER A 88 17.91 12.04 -8.76
CA SER A 88 18.87 13.09 -9.11
C SER A 88 20.31 12.64 -8.85
N ARG A 89 21.25 13.17 -9.66
CA ARG A 89 22.68 13.04 -9.36
C ARG A 89 23.02 14.08 -8.30
N SER A 90 23.82 13.72 -7.29
CA SER A 90 24.31 14.67 -6.30
C SER A 90 25.81 14.51 -6.07
N LEU A 91 26.45 15.62 -5.75
CA LEU A 91 27.89 15.69 -5.48
C LEU A 91 28.10 16.45 -4.17
N ARG A 92 28.69 15.81 -3.18
CA ARG A 92 29.11 16.49 -1.96
C ARG A 92 30.40 17.26 -2.23
N LEU A 93 30.46 18.46 -1.70
CA LEU A 93 31.56 19.40 -1.87
C LEU A 93 31.97 19.91 -0.50
N LYS A 94 33.24 20.35 -0.39
CA LYS A 94 33.74 21.14 0.77
C LYS A 94 34.39 22.41 0.28
N ASP A 95 34.15 23.51 0.99
CA ASP A 95 34.89 24.75 0.74
C ASP A 95 36.19 24.79 1.53
N SER A 96 36.95 25.85 1.35
CA SER A 96 38.25 26.07 2.04
C SER A 96 38.14 26.20 3.56
N SER A 97 36.94 26.49 4.09
CA SER A 97 36.67 26.53 5.54
C SER A 97 36.25 25.18 6.12
N GLY A 98 36.05 24.15 5.24
CA GLY A 98 35.58 22.86 5.64
C GLY A 98 34.05 22.71 5.64
N THR A 99 33.31 23.79 5.33
CA THR A 99 31.85 23.76 5.24
C THR A 99 31.39 22.81 4.11
N GLU A 100 30.42 21.96 4.41
CA GLU A 100 29.88 20.99 3.44
C GLU A 100 28.78 21.61 2.58
N TRP A 101 28.87 21.36 1.27
CA TRP A 101 27.93 21.79 0.26
C TRP A 101 27.43 20.57 -0.50
N VAL A 102 26.28 20.72 -1.16
CA VAL A 102 25.75 19.72 -2.08
C VAL A 102 25.34 20.38 -3.39
N LEU A 103 25.76 19.77 -4.49
CA LEU A 103 25.37 20.10 -5.85
C LEU A 103 24.45 18.98 -6.36
N ARG A 104 23.22 19.32 -6.79
CA ARG A 104 22.23 18.34 -7.27
C ARG A 104 21.74 18.72 -8.65
N SER A 105 21.62 17.73 -9.55
CA SER A 105 20.98 17.95 -10.85
C SER A 105 19.49 18.28 -10.68
N VAL A 106 19.01 19.30 -11.38
CA VAL A 106 17.58 19.65 -11.45
C VAL A 106 16.85 18.64 -12.33
N ASN A 107 17.47 18.23 -13.44
CA ASN A 107 16.97 17.14 -14.27
C ASN A 107 17.08 15.81 -13.55
N LYS A 108 16.00 15.02 -13.61
CA LYS A 108 15.86 13.71 -12.96
C LYS A 108 15.73 12.59 -13.99
N SER A 109 15.97 11.36 -13.57
CA SER A 109 15.78 10.15 -14.37
C SER A 109 15.02 9.11 -13.58
N ALA A 110 14.09 8.43 -14.22
CA ALA A 110 13.31 7.34 -13.62
C ALA A 110 14.08 6.01 -13.53
N GLY A 111 15.20 5.87 -14.27
CA GLY A 111 15.86 4.59 -14.54
C GLY A 111 16.14 3.71 -13.30
N LYS A 112 16.55 4.31 -12.17
CA LYS A 112 16.78 3.55 -10.91
C LYS A 112 15.53 3.34 -10.06
N LEU A 113 14.46 4.10 -10.31
CA LEU A 113 13.17 3.91 -9.63
C LEU A 113 12.25 2.96 -10.38
N SER A 114 12.49 2.82 -11.69
CA SER A 114 11.72 1.91 -12.52
C SER A 114 12.03 0.47 -12.10
N PRO A 115 11.04 -0.31 -11.66
CA PRO A 115 11.25 -1.74 -11.46
C PRO A 115 11.81 -2.39 -12.73
N ASP A 116 12.74 -3.34 -12.60
CA ASP A 116 13.38 -4.03 -13.75
C ASP A 116 12.38 -4.48 -14.82
N MET A 117 11.18 -4.86 -14.37
CA MET A 117 10.12 -5.31 -15.27
C MET A 117 9.56 -4.18 -16.16
N LEU A 118 9.67 -2.91 -15.76
CA LEU A 118 9.16 -1.76 -16.49
C LEU A 118 10.23 -1.05 -17.35
N GLN A 119 11.50 -1.40 -17.17
CA GLN A 119 12.61 -0.81 -17.94
C GLN A 119 12.42 -1.07 -19.44
N GLY A 120 12.61 -0.05 -20.26
CA GLY A 120 12.40 -0.11 -21.71
C GLY A 120 10.93 -0.20 -22.13
N SER A 121 9.98 0.16 -21.26
CA SER A 121 8.54 0.19 -21.57
C SER A 121 7.98 1.60 -21.62
N VAL A 122 6.80 1.75 -22.22
CA VAL A 122 6.02 3.01 -22.22
C VAL A 122 5.74 3.53 -20.80
N TYR A 123 5.75 2.67 -19.79
CA TYR A 123 5.53 3.04 -18.38
C TYR A 123 6.77 3.73 -17.78
N GLU A 124 7.98 3.33 -18.20
CA GLU A 124 9.22 4.05 -17.84
C GLU A 124 9.23 5.44 -18.46
N GLU A 125 8.91 5.54 -19.76
CA GLU A 125 8.78 6.83 -20.44
C GLU A 125 7.73 7.73 -19.77
N TRP A 126 6.60 7.16 -19.33
CA TRP A 126 5.60 7.90 -18.56
C TRP A 126 6.11 8.38 -17.19
N LEU A 127 6.89 7.54 -16.48
CA LEU A 127 7.52 7.96 -15.22
C LEU A 127 8.51 9.11 -15.44
N GLU A 128 9.28 9.08 -16.54
CA GLU A 128 10.20 10.16 -16.90
C GLU A 128 9.44 11.44 -17.29
N ASP A 129 8.39 11.33 -18.10
CA ASP A 129 7.54 12.46 -18.46
C ASP A 129 6.88 13.12 -17.23
N ASN A 130 6.57 12.34 -16.19
CA ASN A 130 5.96 12.84 -14.96
C ASN A 130 6.86 13.81 -14.18
N PHE A 131 8.19 13.85 -14.42
CA PHE A 131 9.05 14.90 -13.86
C PHE A 131 8.71 16.29 -14.39
N SER A 132 8.04 16.40 -15.54
CA SER A 132 7.48 17.66 -16.02
C SER A 132 6.48 18.29 -15.05
N ALA A 133 5.92 17.49 -14.12
CA ALA A 133 5.00 17.93 -13.08
C ALA A 133 5.69 18.64 -11.90
N GLN A 134 7.01 18.55 -11.80
CA GLN A 134 7.84 19.26 -10.82
C GLN A 134 8.24 20.61 -11.39
N HIS A 135 8.17 21.67 -10.58
CA HIS A 135 8.59 22.99 -11.02
C HIS A 135 10.12 23.13 -10.94
N PRO A 136 10.83 23.45 -12.02
CA PRO A 136 12.30 23.39 -12.05
C PRO A 136 13.00 24.35 -11.08
N TYR A 137 12.31 25.41 -10.63
CA TYR A 137 12.88 26.46 -9.77
C TYR A 137 12.17 26.62 -8.43
N SER A 138 11.26 25.73 -8.05
CA SER A 138 10.41 25.91 -6.87
C SER A 138 11.18 25.93 -5.53
N ALA A 139 12.31 25.26 -5.44
CA ALA A 139 13.14 25.28 -4.23
C ALA A 139 13.55 26.70 -3.80
N LEU A 140 13.62 27.63 -4.76
CA LEU A 140 14.04 29.02 -4.49
C LEU A 140 13.07 29.83 -3.64
N ILE A 141 11.79 29.46 -3.60
CA ILE A 141 10.75 30.18 -2.83
C ILE A 141 10.76 29.84 -1.35
N VAL A 142 11.23 28.64 -1.00
CA VAL A 142 11.10 28.08 0.34
C VAL A 142 11.84 28.88 1.43
N PRO A 143 13.06 29.40 1.20
CA PRO A 143 13.79 30.16 2.22
C PRO A 143 13.02 31.36 2.78
N VAL A 144 12.29 32.08 1.91
CA VAL A 144 11.51 33.26 2.33
C VAL A 144 10.36 32.84 3.25
N LEU A 145 9.65 31.78 2.89
CA LEU A 145 8.53 31.24 3.69
C LEU A 145 9.04 30.62 4.99
N ALA A 146 10.09 29.79 4.94
CA ALA A 146 10.66 29.12 6.10
C ALA A 146 11.19 30.12 7.14
N LYS A 147 11.89 31.17 6.68
CA LYS A 147 12.37 32.26 7.54
C LYS A 147 11.22 32.96 8.26
N ALA A 148 10.12 33.26 7.56
CA ALA A 148 8.98 33.95 8.16
C ALA A 148 8.32 33.12 9.29
N VAL A 149 8.24 31.78 9.14
CA VAL A 149 7.66 30.87 10.13
C VAL A 149 8.68 30.30 11.13
N LYS A 150 9.95 30.74 11.05
CA LYS A 150 11.05 30.29 11.92
C LYS A 150 11.34 28.80 11.82
N VAL A 151 11.33 28.26 10.61
CA VAL A 151 11.77 26.89 10.30
C VAL A 151 13.17 26.93 9.73
N PRO A 152 14.13 26.14 10.22
CA PRO A 152 15.47 26.01 9.66
C PRO A 152 15.43 25.69 8.17
N HIS A 153 16.33 26.27 7.40
CA HIS A 153 16.32 26.13 5.93
C HIS A 153 17.70 26.42 5.33
N THR A 154 17.93 25.86 4.15
CA THR A 154 19.05 26.22 3.29
C THR A 154 18.69 27.42 2.42
N ASN A 155 19.68 28.08 1.82
CA ASN A 155 19.48 29.10 0.78
C ASN A 155 20.00 28.57 -0.56
N PRO A 156 19.21 27.77 -1.29
CA PRO A 156 19.64 27.19 -2.55
C PRO A 156 19.82 28.22 -3.64
N VAL A 157 20.79 27.97 -4.52
CA VAL A 157 20.96 28.66 -5.79
C VAL A 157 20.81 27.64 -6.91
N ILE A 158 20.03 27.98 -7.95
CA ILE A 158 19.92 27.17 -9.16
C ILE A 158 20.67 27.86 -10.26
N GLY A 159 21.64 27.17 -10.88
CA GLY A 159 22.49 27.73 -11.92
C GLY A 159 23.05 26.66 -12.85
N TRP A 160 23.70 27.14 -13.91
CA TRP A 160 24.31 26.32 -14.93
C TRP A 160 25.76 26.00 -14.58
N VAL A 161 26.10 24.73 -14.45
CA VAL A 161 27.46 24.27 -14.13
C VAL A 161 28.29 24.28 -15.41
N VAL A 162 29.37 25.06 -15.42
CA VAL A 162 30.30 25.07 -16.55
C VAL A 162 31.46 24.10 -16.32
N PRO A 163 32.17 23.67 -17.38
CA PRO A 163 33.39 22.89 -17.24
C PRO A 163 34.38 23.56 -16.28
N ASP A 164 34.91 22.78 -15.34
CA ASP A 164 35.83 23.25 -14.31
C ASP A 164 36.75 22.12 -13.86
N ASN A 165 38.05 22.32 -13.89
CA ASN A 165 39.05 21.32 -13.52
C ASN A 165 38.83 20.74 -12.10
N ILE A 166 38.22 21.51 -11.20
CA ILE A 166 37.88 21.07 -9.84
C ILE A 166 36.90 19.89 -9.82
N LEU A 167 36.03 19.78 -10.83
CA LEU A 167 35.10 18.64 -10.96
C LEU A 167 35.82 17.30 -11.19
N GLY A 168 36.99 17.31 -11.81
CA GLY A 168 37.79 16.11 -12.09
C GLY A 168 36.96 15.02 -12.79
N LYS A 169 36.94 13.83 -12.22
CA LYS A 169 36.19 12.68 -12.79
C LYS A 169 34.66 12.89 -12.87
N TYR A 170 34.12 13.87 -12.17
CA TYR A 170 32.68 14.18 -12.12
C TYR A 170 32.25 15.19 -13.19
N GLU A 171 33.20 15.73 -13.99
CA GLU A 171 32.90 16.74 -15.00
C GLU A 171 31.86 16.22 -16.03
N LYS A 172 32.01 14.98 -16.48
CA LYS A 172 31.06 14.35 -17.40
C LYS A 172 29.62 14.28 -16.91
N ASP A 173 29.43 14.27 -15.56
CA ASP A 173 28.12 14.11 -14.95
C ASP A 173 27.46 15.45 -14.62
N PHE A 174 28.25 16.53 -14.42
CA PHE A 174 27.74 17.81 -13.92
C PHE A 174 27.99 18.98 -14.83
N ALA A 175 29.08 19.01 -15.61
CA ALA A 175 29.32 20.10 -16.57
C ALA A 175 28.24 20.11 -17.65
N GLY A 176 27.79 21.32 -18.04
CA GLY A 176 26.70 21.47 -19.00
C GLY A 176 25.31 21.08 -18.46
N THR A 177 25.13 21.08 -17.13
CA THR A 177 23.84 20.74 -16.52
C THR A 177 23.31 21.83 -15.61
N LEU A 178 21.99 21.90 -15.49
CA LEU A 178 21.31 22.75 -14.51
C LEU A 178 21.36 22.07 -13.14
N CYS A 179 21.93 22.75 -12.14
CA CYS A 179 22.07 22.22 -10.80
C CYS A 179 21.57 23.19 -9.73
N LEU A 180 21.13 22.64 -8.62
CA LEU A 180 20.89 23.30 -7.34
C LEU A 180 22.14 23.15 -6.48
N LEU A 181 22.68 24.26 -5.99
CA LEU A 181 23.79 24.32 -5.02
C LEU A 181 23.26 24.85 -3.69
N GLU A 182 23.49 24.13 -2.61
CA GLU A 182 23.09 24.54 -1.27
C GLU A 182 24.09 24.06 -0.20
N GLU A 183 24.11 24.72 0.94
CA GLU A 183 24.84 24.28 2.12
C GLU A 183 24.20 22.98 2.67
N ARG A 184 25.03 22.04 3.10
CA ARG A 184 24.53 20.74 3.53
C ARG A 184 24.02 20.73 4.97
N GLU A 185 24.67 21.44 5.85
CA GLU A 185 24.36 21.49 7.29
C GLU A 185 24.36 22.96 7.79
N PRO A 186 23.27 23.71 7.43
CA PRO A 186 23.20 25.15 7.68
C PRO A 186 23.12 25.51 9.17
N GLU A 187 22.76 24.58 10.03
CA GLU A 187 22.62 24.76 11.48
C GLU A 187 23.73 24.01 12.27
N GLY A 188 24.78 23.52 11.58
CA GLY A 188 25.86 22.75 12.19
C GLY A 188 25.72 21.24 12.09
N ASP A 189 26.54 20.50 12.83
CA ASP A 189 26.53 19.04 12.84
C ASP A 189 25.16 18.48 13.19
N SER A 190 24.76 17.44 12.47
CA SER A 190 23.39 16.90 12.53
C SER A 190 23.34 15.39 12.47
N ASP A 191 22.45 14.81 13.27
CA ASP A 191 22.09 13.41 13.20
C ASP A 191 21.17 13.10 12.01
N ASP A 192 21.23 11.86 11.51
CA ASP A 192 20.18 11.32 10.65
C ASP A 192 18.96 10.85 11.48
N THR A 193 17.85 10.54 10.82
CA THR A 193 16.64 10.15 11.53
C THR A 193 16.80 8.86 12.35
N PRO A 194 17.46 7.79 11.86
CA PRO A 194 17.70 6.60 12.69
C PRO A 194 18.50 6.88 13.95
N SER A 195 19.56 7.69 13.86
CA SER A 195 20.41 8.08 15.00
C SER A 195 19.62 8.90 16.02
N MET A 196 18.90 9.92 15.57
CA MET A 196 18.03 10.74 16.41
C MET A 196 16.99 9.89 17.14
N LEU A 197 16.26 9.00 16.44
CA LEU A 197 15.27 8.12 17.05
C LEU A 197 15.89 7.19 18.10
N SER A 198 17.07 6.64 17.81
CA SER A 198 17.82 5.81 18.77
C SER A 198 18.24 6.62 20.01
N ASN A 199 18.66 7.85 19.85
CA ASN A 199 19.04 8.70 20.98
C ASN A 199 17.84 9.10 21.84
N LEU A 200 16.69 9.42 21.24
CA LEU A 200 15.44 9.67 21.97
C LEU A 200 14.96 8.42 22.74
N GLU A 201 15.17 7.23 22.19
CA GLU A 201 14.81 5.99 22.86
C GLU A 201 15.73 5.67 24.04
N LYS A 202 17.03 5.97 23.94
CA LYS A 202 18.01 5.64 24.97
C LYS A 202 17.90 6.47 26.25
N ASP A 203 17.46 7.72 26.17
CA ASP A 203 17.51 8.62 27.33
C ASP A 203 16.33 9.60 27.35
N ASN A 204 15.62 9.68 28.47
CA ASN A 204 14.49 10.59 28.71
C ASN A 204 14.88 12.05 29.00
N ASN A 205 16.18 12.38 28.98
CA ASN A 205 16.65 13.77 28.91
C ASN A 205 16.66 14.28 27.47
N ASN A 206 16.70 13.38 26.47
CA ASN A 206 16.66 13.75 25.07
C ASN A 206 15.24 14.11 24.63
N ARG A 207 15.09 15.19 23.90
CA ARG A 207 13.81 15.71 23.44
C ARG A 207 13.88 16.30 22.04
N LEU A 208 12.73 16.51 21.44
CA LEU A 208 12.58 17.14 20.15
C LEU A 208 11.82 18.46 20.28
N ASP A 209 12.26 19.52 19.58
CA ASP A 209 11.46 20.72 19.35
C ASP A 209 10.28 20.41 18.41
N SER A 210 9.20 19.87 18.98
CA SER A 210 8.00 19.49 18.23
C SER A 210 7.27 20.69 17.64
N VAL A 211 7.44 21.89 18.19
CA VAL A 211 6.84 23.11 17.62
C VAL A 211 7.47 23.43 16.27
N THR A 212 8.80 23.39 16.18
CA THR A 212 9.51 23.59 14.90
C THR A 212 9.18 22.47 13.92
N PHE A 213 9.10 21.20 14.37
CA PHE A 213 8.67 20.08 13.53
C PHE A 213 7.25 20.31 12.98
N PHE A 214 6.31 20.72 13.83
CA PHE A 214 4.93 21.01 13.41
C PHE A 214 4.87 22.13 12.36
N LYS A 215 5.58 23.25 12.57
CA LYS A 215 5.68 24.35 11.60
C LYS A 215 6.31 23.90 10.27
N ALA A 216 7.31 23.01 10.32
CA ALA A 216 7.89 22.42 9.11
C ALA A 216 6.87 21.58 8.33
N ARG A 217 6.00 20.81 9.03
CA ARG A 217 4.92 20.05 8.40
C ARG A 217 3.81 20.94 7.84
N LEU A 218 3.49 22.06 8.51
CA LEU A 218 2.57 23.06 7.97
C LEU A 218 3.14 23.70 6.69
N LEU A 219 4.45 23.96 6.65
CA LEU A 219 5.10 24.47 5.45
C LEU A 219 5.09 23.45 4.31
N ASP A 220 5.36 22.16 4.59
CA ASP A 220 5.24 21.09 3.60
C ASP A 220 3.82 21.03 3.01
N LEU A 221 2.81 21.12 3.87
CA LEU A 221 1.41 21.14 3.45
C LEU A 221 1.13 22.37 2.58
N LEU A 222 1.54 23.57 2.99
CA LEU A 222 1.31 24.83 2.25
C LEU A 222 1.84 24.77 0.83
N VAL A 223 3.09 24.29 0.65
CA VAL A 223 3.79 24.28 -0.65
C VAL A 223 3.61 22.99 -1.44
N ALA A 224 2.83 22.04 -0.91
CA ALA A 224 2.62 20.69 -1.47
C ALA A 224 3.93 19.92 -1.69
N ASP A 225 4.82 19.94 -0.69
CA ASP A 225 6.03 19.14 -0.69
C ASP A 225 5.74 17.74 -0.14
N TRP A 226 5.34 16.82 -1.00
CA TRP A 226 5.00 15.45 -0.63
C TRP A 226 6.22 14.56 -0.36
N GLY A 227 7.44 15.02 -0.66
CA GLY A 227 8.67 14.24 -0.63
C GLY A 227 9.19 13.87 0.77
N ARG A 228 8.59 14.29 1.85
CA ARG A 228 9.10 14.24 3.24
C ARG A 228 9.26 12.84 3.83
N HIS A 229 10.14 11.98 3.28
CA HIS A 229 10.53 10.72 3.91
C HIS A 229 11.67 10.92 4.96
N ALA A 230 12.01 9.89 5.72
CA ALA A 230 12.92 9.95 6.85
C ALA A 230 14.31 10.57 6.51
N ASP A 231 14.85 10.28 5.31
CA ASP A 231 16.18 10.76 4.91
C ASP A 231 16.22 12.25 4.52
N GLN A 232 15.05 12.89 4.42
CA GLN A 232 14.96 14.32 4.10
C GLN A 232 14.92 15.22 5.34
N TRP A 233 15.27 14.68 6.50
CA TRP A 233 15.39 15.39 7.75
C TRP A 233 16.81 15.31 8.28
N ARG A 234 17.25 16.40 8.95
CA ARG A 234 18.42 16.43 9.81
C ARG A 234 18.00 16.97 11.18
N TRP A 235 18.74 16.57 12.18
CA TRP A 235 18.40 16.80 13.56
C TRP A 235 19.63 17.35 14.26
N VAL A 236 19.59 18.64 14.67
CA VAL A 236 20.69 19.38 15.25
C VAL A 236 20.44 19.54 16.74
N ASP A 237 21.49 19.35 17.57
CA ASP A 237 21.36 19.65 18.99
C ASP A 237 21.31 21.17 19.20
N LYS A 238 20.29 21.65 19.90
CA LYS A 238 20.12 23.05 20.28
C LYS A 238 20.80 23.42 21.58
N ASN A 239 21.30 22.46 22.36
CA ASN A 239 21.85 22.72 23.65
C ASN A 239 23.26 23.27 23.50
N ASP A 240 23.39 24.61 23.52
CA ASP A 240 24.69 25.33 23.54
C ASP A 240 25.29 25.40 24.96
N ASP A 241 24.56 25.07 26.02
CA ASP A 241 25.00 25.14 27.41
C ASP A 241 25.52 23.78 27.89
N GLU A 242 26.78 23.72 28.28
CA GLU A 242 27.44 22.53 28.86
C GLU A 242 26.77 21.99 30.15
N GLY A 243 25.79 22.71 30.73
CA GLY A 243 25.07 22.33 31.95
C GLY A 243 23.74 21.62 31.71
N ILE A 244 23.21 21.62 30.51
CA ILE A 244 21.92 20.97 30.20
C ILE A 244 22.14 19.48 29.87
N LYS A 245 21.52 18.59 30.67
CA LYS A 245 21.56 17.14 30.39
C LYS A 245 20.67 16.78 29.19
N GLY A 246 21.25 15.99 28.29
CA GLY A 246 20.53 15.45 27.14
C GLY A 246 20.58 16.34 25.89
N ILE A 247 20.05 15.80 24.80
CA ILE A 247 20.02 16.43 23.48
C ILE A 247 18.65 17.06 23.25
N ASN A 248 18.62 18.30 22.76
CA ASN A 248 17.40 18.98 22.36
C ASN A 248 17.36 19.16 20.83
N TYR A 249 16.79 18.21 20.12
CA TYR A 249 16.81 18.18 18.67
C TYR A 249 15.98 19.29 18.02
N LEU A 250 16.65 20.12 17.22
CA LEU A 250 16.05 21.04 16.26
C LEU A 250 15.83 20.33 14.92
N THR A 251 14.66 20.48 14.36
CA THR A 251 14.28 19.89 13.07
C THR A 251 14.79 20.73 11.90
N VAL A 252 15.59 20.15 11.01
CA VAL A 252 16.08 20.80 9.77
C VAL A 252 15.58 20.03 8.55
N PRO A 253 14.50 20.48 7.88
CA PRO A 253 14.03 19.88 6.66
C PRO A 253 14.95 20.22 5.47
N ARG A 254 15.22 19.21 4.64
CA ARG A 254 16.10 19.30 3.46
C ARG A 254 15.37 18.85 2.20
N ASP A 255 16.03 19.06 1.04
CA ASP A 255 15.60 18.53 -0.25
C ASP A 255 14.18 18.97 -0.65
N ARG A 256 14.00 20.29 -0.86
CA ARG A 256 12.74 20.95 -1.19
C ARG A 256 12.43 20.94 -2.71
N ASP A 257 12.80 19.89 -3.41
CA ASP A 257 12.68 19.81 -4.87
C ASP A 257 11.30 19.38 -5.38
N GLN A 258 10.40 18.93 -4.47
CA GLN A 258 9.03 18.53 -4.80
C GLN A 258 8.00 19.63 -4.59
N VAL A 259 8.42 20.82 -4.17
CA VAL A 259 7.55 21.97 -3.96
C VAL A 259 6.80 22.33 -5.26
N PHE A 260 5.51 22.64 -5.12
CA PHE A 260 4.60 22.95 -6.22
C PHE A 260 4.34 21.82 -7.23
N TYR A 261 4.62 20.57 -6.85
CA TYR A 261 4.27 19.44 -7.71
C TYR A 261 2.80 19.53 -8.16
N VAL A 262 2.54 19.40 -9.46
CA VAL A 262 1.19 19.42 -10.03
C VAL A 262 0.78 18.04 -10.55
N ASN A 263 -0.50 17.87 -10.80
CA ASN A 263 -1.07 16.64 -11.35
C ASN A 263 -2.25 16.99 -12.24
N GLU A 264 -1.96 17.40 -13.50
CA GLU A 264 -2.95 18.03 -14.37
C GLU A 264 -3.54 17.09 -15.43
N GLY A 265 -2.88 15.98 -15.78
CA GLY A 265 -3.35 15.03 -16.80
C GLY A 265 -4.53 14.16 -16.35
N ILE A 266 -5.35 13.72 -17.30
CA ILE A 266 -6.49 12.82 -17.02
C ILE A 266 -6.02 11.53 -16.36
N ILE A 267 -4.98 10.88 -16.89
CA ILE A 267 -4.42 9.64 -16.37
C ILE A 267 -3.81 9.88 -14.98
N SER A 268 -2.99 10.92 -14.86
CA SER A 268 -2.31 11.24 -13.61
C SER A 268 -3.28 11.60 -12.48
N ARG A 269 -4.35 12.36 -12.76
CA ARG A 269 -5.42 12.66 -11.78
C ARG A 269 -6.18 11.41 -11.36
N ARG A 270 -6.44 10.48 -12.29
CA ARG A 270 -7.11 9.21 -11.96
C ARG A 270 -6.20 8.31 -11.13
N ALA A 271 -4.90 8.26 -11.46
CA ALA A 271 -3.91 7.50 -10.72
C ALA A 271 -3.76 8.01 -9.27
N SER A 272 -3.73 9.33 -9.06
CA SER A 272 -3.67 9.91 -7.70
C SER A 272 -4.94 9.69 -6.86
N GLY A 273 -6.04 9.30 -7.47
CA GLY A 273 -7.25 8.85 -6.75
C GLY A 273 -7.12 7.42 -6.18
N LEU A 274 -6.08 6.66 -6.55
CA LEU A 274 -5.83 5.32 -6.01
C LEU A 274 -5.08 5.41 -4.67
N ALA A 275 -5.48 4.60 -3.69
CA ALA A 275 -4.95 4.64 -2.34
C ALA A 275 -3.40 4.74 -2.21
N PRO A 276 -2.60 3.95 -2.93
CA PRO A 276 -1.14 4.02 -2.78
C PRO A 276 -0.50 5.28 -3.39
N LEU A 277 -1.24 6.06 -4.21
CA LEU A 277 -0.75 7.27 -4.91
C LEU A 277 -1.49 8.54 -4.46
N ALA A 278 -2.33 8.47 -3.45
CA ALA A 278 -3.16 9.58 -3.00
C ALA A 278 -2.35 10.79 -2.48
N PHE A 279 -1.11 10.58 -2.07
CA PHE A 279 -0.19 11.65 -1.68
C PHE A 279 0.24 12.53 -2.87
N LEU A 280 0.10 12.05 -4.12
CA LEU A 280 0.38 12.80 -5.35
C LEU A 280 -0.80 13.68 -5.78
N GLU A 281 -1.53 14.25 -4.84
CA GLU A 281 -2.71 15.09 -5.11
C GLU A 281 -2.38 16.31 -6.00
N GLY A 282 -1.19 16.87 -5.83
CA GLY A 282 -0.72 18.04 -6.54
C GLY A 282 -1.08 19.37 -5.87
N PHE A 283 -0.40 20.43 -6.31
CA PHE A 283 -0.54 21.79 -5.80
C PHE A 283 -1.79 22.49 -6.37
N ASN A 284 -2.92 22.32 -5.67
CA ASN A 284 -4.21 22.94 -5.99
C ASN A 284 -4.53 24.09 -5.03
N LYS A 285 -5.57 24.87 -5.31
CA LYS A 285 -6.07 25.95 -4.43
C LYS A 285 -6.55 25.40 -3.08
N GLU A 286 -7.22 24.26 -3.10
CA GLU A 286 -7.77 23.59 -1.92
C GLU A 286 -7.06 22.28 -1.63
N PHE A 287 -7.17 21.79 -0.40
CA PHE A 287 -6.73 20.47 -0.01
C PHE A 287 -7.85 19.46 -0.28
N LYS A 288 -7.68 18.55 -1.23
CA LYS A 288 -8.67 17.49 -1.49
C LYS A 288 -8.71 16.49 -0.34
N ASN A 289 -7.52 16.07 0.10
CA ASN A 289 -7.38 15.12 1.20
C ASN A 289 -6.10 15.43 1.98
N VAL A 290 -6.21 16.28 3.00
CA VAL A 290 -5.10 16.67 3.86
C VAL A 290 -4.42 15.48 4.54
N ASN A 291 -5.18 14.41 4.86
CA ASN A 291 -4.61 13.25 5.53
C ASN A 291 -3.58 12.55 4.65
N THR A 292 -3.87 12.41 3.35
CA THR A 292 -2.95 11.79 2.40
C THR A 292 -1.85 12.75 1.92
N ALA A 293 -2.08 14.06 1.91
CA ALA A 293 -1.06 15.05 1.57
C ALA A 293 0.16 15.01 2.51
N LEU A 294 -0.06 14.61 3.78
CA LEU A 294 0.99 14.45 4.80
C LEU A 294 1.41 12.99 5.04
N LEU A 295 1.06 12.06 4.14
CA LEU A 295 1.33 10.63 4.26
C LEU A 295 2.83 10.34 4.44
N ASN A 296 3.68 10.95 3.62
CA ASN A 296 5.12 10.83 3.76
C ASN A 296 5.57 11.51 5.05
N GLY A 297 6.34 10.79 5.88
CA GLY A 297 6.65 11.22 7.23
C GLY A 297 5.56 10.92 8.26
N GLY A 298 4.49 10.21 7.90
CA GLY A 298 3.38 9.87 8.80
C GLY A 298 3.81 9.20 10.10
N THR A 299 4.85 8.36 10.07
CA THR A 299 5.41 7.74 11.28
C THR A 299 6.05 8.77 12.24
N LEU A 300 6.73 9.78 11.71
CA LEU A 300 7.28 10.88 12.51
C LEU A 300 6.16 11.79 13.02
N ASN A 301 5.12 12.04 12.18
CA ASN A 301 3.96 12.81 12.62
C ASN A 301 3.25 12.15 13.80
N GLN A 302 3.01 10.83 13.77
CA GLN A 302 2.40 10.09 14.87
C GLN A 302 3.25 10.14 16.14
N GLN A 303 4.57 10.11 16.00
CA GLN A 303 5.48 10.10 17.14
C GLN A 303 5.66 11.46 17.78
N PHE A 304 5.70 12.54 16.99
CA PHE A 304 6.13 13.85 17.47
C PHE A 304 5.02 14.89 17.58
N LEU A 305 3.86 14.64 16.97
CA LEU A 305 2.71 15.56 17.03
C LEU A 305 1.62 15.12 18.01
N ASN A 306 1.79 14.00 18.71
CA ASN A 306 0.81 13.44 19.66
C ASN A 306 0.78 14.13 21.03
N GLN A 307 1.66 15.10 21.27
CA GLN A 307 1.78 15.82 22.53
C GLN A 307 1.01 17.15 22.57
N PHE A 308 0.48 17.63 21.44
CA PHE A 308 -0.25 18.88 21.39
C PHE A 308 -1.71 18.69 21.80
N SER A 309 -2.24 19.56 22.68
CA SER A 309 -3.67 19.69 22.85
C SER A 309 -4.31 20.23 21.56
N TYR A 310 -5.63 20.07 21.41
CA TYR A 310 -6.34 20.67 20.26
C TYR A 310 -6.17 22.20 20.23
N GLN A 311 -6.13 22.84 21.39
CA GLN A 311 -5.96 24.29 21.49
C GLN A 311 -4.56 24.72 21.02
N ASP A 312 -3.50 24.05 21.48
CA ASP A 312 -2.13 24.32 21.05
C ASP A 312 -1.96 24.10 19.55
N TRP A 313 -2.51 22.99 19.03
CA TRP A 313 -2.50 22.68 17.61
C TRP A 313 -3.11 23.79 16.75
N MET A 314 -4.29 24.27 17.15
CA MET A 314 -4.99 25.32 16.41
C MET A 314 -4.35 26.70 16.60
N GLN A 315 -3.75 26.96 17.77
CA GLN A 315 -3.01 28.18 18.01
C GLN A 315 -1.76 28.25 17.15
N LEU A 316 -0.93 27.21 17.16
CA LEU A 316 0.28 27.14 16.32
C LEU A 316 -0.06 27.26 14.82
N THR A 317 -1.20 26.72 14.40
CA THR A 317 -1.68 26.87 13.02
C THR A 317 -2.02 28.34 12.70
N ARG A 318 -2.68 29.06 13.62
CA ARG A 318 -2.98 30.51 13.46
C ARG A 318 -1.70 31.34 13.44
N GLU A 319 -0.76 31.07 14.33
CA GLU A 319 0.55 31.72 14.35
C GLU A 319 1.30 31.56 13.04
N PHE A 320 1.29 30.32 12.49
CA PHE A 320 1.88 30.03 11.19
C PHE A 320 1.24 30.86 10.07
N ILE A 321 -0.11 30.94 10.01
CA ILE A 321 -0.84 31.73 9.01
C ILE A 321 -0.50 33.22 9.16
N THR A 322 -0.52 33.74 10.38
CA THR A 322 -0.23 35.16 10.67
C THR A 322 1.18 35.57 10.25
N ALA A 323 2.14 34.64 10.36
CA ALA A 323 3.51 34.86 9.93
C ALA A 323 3.69 34.93 8.39
N LEU A 324 2.66 34.60 7.62
CA LEU A 324 2.68 34.55 6.15
C LEU A 324 1.66 35.53 5.51
N PRO A 325 1.79 36.85 5.75
CA PRO A 325 0.95 37.82 5.04
C PRO A 325 1.23 37.82 3.53
N ASP A 326 0.36 38.41 2.75
CA ASP A 326 0.47 38.46 1.28
C ASP A 326 1.83 38.93 0.80
N SER A 327 2.40 39.94 1.48
CA SER A 327 3.73 40.49 1.13
C SER A 327 4.87 39.48 1.25
N ILE A 328 4.78 38.50 2.16
CA ILE A 328 5.77 37.41 2.29
C ILE A 328 5.58 36.40 1.16
N LEU A 329 4.33 36.06 0.83
CA LEU A 329 4.03 35.16 -0.28
C LEU A 329 4.48 35.74 -1.63
N GLU A 330 4.28 37.03 -1.83
CA GLU A 330 4.75 37.78 -3.01
C GLU A 330 6.27 37.77 -3.11
N LYS A 331 6.98 38.11 -2.03
CA LYS A 331 8.45 38.02 -1.95
C LYS A 331 8.98 36.62 -2.23
N ALA A 332 8.25 35.58 -1.80
CA ALA A 332 8.64 34.20 -2.10
C ALA A 332 8.54 33.92 -3.61
N ILE A 333 7.45 34.33 -4.28
CA ILE A 333 7.26 34.17 -5.73
C ILE A 333 8.28 35.02 -6.51
N GLU A 334 8.68 36.20 -6.03
CA GLU A 334 9.74 37.01 -6.63
C GLU A 334 11.09 36.32 -6.73
N ARG A 335 11.35 35.28 -5.90
CA ARG A 335 12.57 34.46 -6.00
C ARG A 335 12.61 33.59 -7.25
N LEU A 336 11.50 33.32 -7.88
CA LEU A 336 11.47 32.57 -9.15
C LEU A 336 12.14 33.41 -10.27
N PRO A 337 12.80 32.76 -11.22
CA PRO A 337 13.28 33.45 -12.44
C PRO A 337 12.16 34.19 -13.15
N GLU A 338 12.49 35.29 -13.81
CA GLU A 338 11.51 36.16 -14.50
C GLU A 338 10.68 35.41 -15.53
N SER A 339 11.28 34.48 -16.27
CA SER A 339 10.59 33.63 -17.24
C SER A 339 9.48 32.80 -16.57
N SER A 340 9.74 32.16 -15.44
CA SER A 340 8.74 31.39 -14.68
C SER A 340 7.67 32.27 -14.06
N ARG A 341 8.06 33.46 -13.52
CA ARG A 341 7.09 34.43 -12.98
C ARG A 341 6.09 34.89 -14.02
N ARG A 342 6.55 35.21 -15.22
CA ARG A 342 5.69 35.63 -16.35
C ARG A 342 4.73 34.53 -16.79
N LEU A 343 5.18 33.27 -16.78
CA LEU A 343 4.36 32.13 -17.19
C LEU A 343 3.29 31.76 -16.15
N ARG A 344 3.63 31.74 -14.87
CA ARG A 344 2.74 31.15 -13.86
C ARG A 344 2.79 31.82 -12.48
N GLY A 345 3.55 32.92 -12.30
CA GLY A 345 3.77 33.52 -10.97
C GLY A 345 2.47 33.92 -10.26
N GLU A 346 1.54 34.56 -10.95
CA GLU A 346 0.24 34.96 -10.39
C GLU A 346 -0.61 33.75 -9.99
N VAL A 347 -0.61 32.69 -10.80
CA VAL A 347 -1.37 31.45 -10.53
C VAL A 347 -0.82 30.76 -9.28
N LEU A 348 0.52 30.69 -9.12
CA LEU A 348 1.16 30.12 -7.96
C LEU A 348 0.90 30.94 -6.71
N LEU A 349 0.98 32.26 -6.79
CA LEU A 349 0.67 33.17 -5.69
C LEU A 349 -0.77 33.02 -5.21
N ASN A 350 -1.74 33.00 -6.14
CA ASN A 350 -3.15 32.82 -5.79
C ASN A 350 -3.43 31.46 -5.15
N LYS A 351 -2.73 30.41 -5.59
CA LYS A 351 -2.82 29.09 -4.93
C LYS A 351 -2.22 29.10 -3.52
N LEU A 352 -1.07 29.77 -3.30
CA LEU A 352 -0.49 29.92 -1.98
C LEU A 352 -1.42 30.66 -1.02
N LYS A 353 -1.98 31.80 -1.45
CA LYS A 353 -2.96 32.58 -0.66
C LYS A 353 -4.16 31.73 -0.29
N SER A 354 -4.77 31.05 -1.27
CA SER A 354 -5.92 30.18 -1.03
C SER A 354 -5.59 29.02 -0.07
N ARG A 355 -4.44 28.35 -0.20
CA ARG A 355 -4.01 27.26 0.68
C ARG A 355 -3.77 27.75 2.11
N ARG A 356 -3.09 28.91 2.27
CA ARG A 356 -2.92 29.53 3.58
C ARG A 356 -4.27 29.77 4.28
N ASP A 357 -5.22 30.36 3.56
CA ASP A 357 -6.53 30.74 4.09
C ASP A 357 -7.39 29.49 4.46
N ASN A 358 -7.17 28.37 3.77
CA ASN A 358 -7.84 27.09 4.03
C ASN A 358 -7.08 26.18 5.02
N MET A 359 -5.99 26.65 5.66
CA MET A 359 -5.15 25.83 6.53
C MET A 359 -5.90 25.42 7.82
N ILE A 360 -6.72 26.31 8.42
CA ILE A 360 -7.44 26.01 9.66
C ILE A 360 -8.35 24.79 9.54
N PRO A 361 -9.32 24.73 8.60
CA PRO A 361 -10.17 23.54 8.45
C PRO A 361 -9.39 22.29 8.04
N ALA A 362 -8.31 22.46 7.26
CA ALA A 362 -7.44 21.34 6.91
C ALA A 362 -6.76 20.73 8.13
N MET A 363 -6.25 21.57 9.04
CA MET A 363 -5.55 21.10 10.24
C MET A 363 -6.51 20.59 11.32
N ASP A 364 -7.77 21.03 11.40
CA ASP A 364 -8.79 20.36 12.20
C ASP A 364 -9.03 18.93 11.71
N THR A 365 -9.19 18.77 10.40
CA THR A 365 -9.38 17.45 9.77
C THR A 365 -8.18 16.53 10.04
N TYR A 366 -6.95 17.05 9.91
CA TYR A 366 -5.74 16.27 10.13
C TYR A 366 -5.52 15.92 11.60
N TYR A 367 -5.86 16.82 12.54
CA TYR A 367 -5.87 16.54 13.97
C TYR A 367 -6.75 15.35 14.31
N ARG A 368 -8.03 15.38 13.87
CA ARG A 368 -8.97 14.27 14.11
C ARG A 368 -8.53 12.95 13.50
N PHE A 369 -7.86 13.00 12.37
CA PHE A 369 -7.26 11.81 11.74
C PHE A 369 -6.08 11.28 12.56
N LEU A 370 -5.13 12.13 12.91
CA LEU A 370 -3.90 11.74 13.61
C LEU A 370 -4.20 11.23 15.03
N TYR A 371 -5.14 11.88 15.73
CA TYR A 371 -5.52 11.55 17.09
C TYR A 371 -6.57 10.44 17.20
N HIS A 372 -7.01 9.85 16.09
CA HIS A 372 -7.97 8.74 16.14
C HIS A 372 -7.38 7.50 16.85
N ILE A 373 -6.12 7.20 16.58
CA ILE A 373 -5.33 6.18 17.31
C ILE A 373 -3.98 6.82 17.64
N VAL A 374 -3.66 6.91 18.92
CA VAL A 374 -2.46 7.60 19.39
C VAL A 374 -1.45 6.58 19.89
N ASP A 375 -0.23 6.64 19.33
CA ASP A 375 0.92 5.85 19.78
C ASP A 375 1.84 6.74 20.62
N ILE A 376 1.98 6.43 21.91
CA ILE A 376 2.87 7.13 22.85
C ILE A 376 4.06 6.22 23.12
N ARG A 377 5.27 6.77 23.20
CA ARG A 377 6.50 6.01 23.45
C ARG A 377 7.22 6.56 24.66
N THR A 378 7.74 5.68 25.49
CA THR A 378 8.67 6.01 26.54
C THR A 378 10.11 5.71 26.11
N SER A 379 11.09 6.07 26.95
CA SER A 379 12.51 5.77 26.72
C SER A 379 12.92 4.40 27.28
N ASP A 380 14.22 4.11 27.19
CA ASP A 380 14.85 2.95 27.84
C ASP A 380 15.29 3.26 29.30
N ARG A 381 14.91 4.44 29.86
CA ARG A 381 15.09 4.82 31.27
C ARG A 381 13.85 4.47 32.06
N ASN A 382 13.97 4.54 33.40
CA ASN A 382 12.84 4.31 34.29
C ASN A 382 11.87 5.49 34.25
N GLU A 383 10.60 5.23 34.05
CA GLU A 383 9.53 6.23 34.01
C GLU A 383 8.37 5.85 34.96
N TRP A 384 7.70 6.92 35.41
CA TRP A 384 6.37 6.85 36.05
C TRP A 384 5.31 7.29 35.06
N ILE A 385 4.30 6.45 34.88
CA ILE A 385 3.24 6.65 33.91
C ILE A 385 1.92 6.65 34.67
N ASP A 386 1.26 7.82 34.71
CA ASP A 386 -0.08 7.96 35.29
C ASP A 386 -1.11 8.04 34.17
N ILE A 387 -2.12 7.22 34.27
CA ILE A 387 -3.22 7.15 33.34
C ILE A 387 -4.51 7.26 34.12
N ASP A 388 -5.15 8.42 34.02
CA ASP A 388 -6.30 8.78 34.83
C ASP A 388 -7.48 9.22 33.98
N ASP A 389 -8.70 9.09 34.53
CA ASP A 389 -9.89 9.69 33.96
C ASP A 389 -9.78 11.22 34.02
N HIS A 390 -10.32 11.85 33.00
CA HIS A 390 -10.56 13.28 32.93
C HIS A 390 -12.04 13.54 32.60
N PRO A 391 -12.63 14.66 33.02
CA PRO A 391 -14.04 14.96 32.81
C PRO A 391 -14.54 14.69 31.39
N GLY A 392 -15.74 14.10 31.27
CA GLY A 392 -16.35 13.70 30.00
C GLY A 392 -15.87 12.35 29.45
N GLY A 393 -15.24 11.51 30.27
CA GLY A 393 -14.69 10.20 29.89
C GLY A 393 -13.43 10.31 29.02
N ALA A 394 -12.76 11.47 29.07
CA ALA A 394 -11.47 11.67 28.47
C ALA A 394 -10.37 10.95 29.26
N LEU A 395 -9.23 10.68 28.63
CA LEU A 395 -8.11 9.96 29.20
C LEU A 395 -6.92 10.90 29.32
N SER A 396 -6.42 11.11 30.55
CA SER A 396 -5.17 11.83 30.83
C SER A 396 -4.03 10.83 30.85
N VAL A 397 -2.93 11.13 30.18
CA VAL A 397 -1.67 10.35 30.23
C VAL A 397 -0.54 11.31 30.57
N ALA A 398 0.14 11.05 31.69
CA ALA A 398 1.32 11.78 32.12
C ALA A 398 2.50 10.83 32.29
N ILE A 399 3.65 11.18 31.73
CA ILE A 399 4.89 10.41 31.85
C ILE A 399 5.89 11.31 32.57
N SER A 400 6.49 10.80 33.64
CA SER A 400 7.50 11.50 34.42
C SER A 400 8.78 10.66 34.49
N LYS A 401 9.92 11.31 34.63
CA LYS A 401 11.20 10.63 34.88
C LYS A 401 11.12 9.88 36.19
N GLY A 402 11.60 8.64 36.23
CA GLY A 402 11.88 7.90 37.46
C GLY A 402 13.25 8.25 37.99
N ASN A 403 13.39 8.56 39.27
CA ASN A 403 14.72 8.76 39.88
C ASN A 403 15.25 7.45 40.48
N ALA A 404 16.56 7.47 40.86
CA ALA A 404 17.23 6.30 41.43
C ALA A 404 16.63 5.81 42.78
N MET A 405 15.86 6.62 43.48
CA MET A 405 15.16 6.26 44.72
C MET A 405 13.74 5.75 44.47
N GLY A 406 13.34 5.56 43.20
CA GLY A 406 12.02 5.09 42.82
C GLY A 406 10.90 6.11 43.03
N SER A 407 11.23 7.42 43.11
CA SER A 407 10.26 8.50 43.21
C SER A 407 10.07 9.21 41.86
N LYS A 408 8.94 9.89 41.74
CA LYS A 408 8.49 10.60 40.53
C LYS A 408 9.26 11.91 40.38
N GLY A 409 9.83 12.14 39.17
CA GLY A 409 10.57 13.35 38.81
C GLY A 409 9.80 14.30 37.91
N GLU A 410 10.52 14.98 37.01
CA GLU A 410 9.98 15.94 36.03
C GLU A 410 8.99 15.24 35.06
N ILE A 411 7.89 15.91 34.73
CA ILE A 411 6.95 15.47 33.69
C ILE A 411 7.59 15.73 32.32
N ILE A 412 7.73 14.68 31.52
CA ILE A 412 8.30 14.74 30.16
C ILE A 412 7.25 14.63 29.06
N PHE A 413 6.06 14.13 29.39
CA PHE A 413 4.91 14.07 28.48
C PHE A 413 3.63 14.23 29.28
N HIS A 414 2.69 15.03 28.76
CA HIS A 414 1.33 15.11 29.29
C HIS A 414 0.36 15.48 28.18
N ASN A 415 -0.71 14.72 28.04
CA ASN A 415 -1.82 15.09 27.15
C ASN A 415 -3.15 14.49 27.62
N VAL A 416 -4.26 15.11 27.19
CA VAL A 416 -5.62 14.67 27.47
C VAL A 416 -6.32 14.30 26.16
N PHE A 417 -6.75 13.04 26.05
CA PHE A 417 -7.39 12.48 24.87
C PHE A 417 -8.91 12.41 25.07
N LYS A 418 -9.65 12.96 24.10
CA LYS A 418 -11.12 13.03 24.17
C LYS A 418 -11.75 11.89 23.38
N PRO A 419 -12.82 11.23 23.88
CA PRO A 419 -13.42 10.06 23.24
C PRO A 419 -14.17 10.35 21.94
N ASP A 420 -14.52 11.61 21.66
CA ASP A 420 -15.10 12.07 20.40
C ASP A 420 -14.08 12.12 19.25
N VAL A 421 -12.78 12.15 19.56
CA VAL A 421 -11.69 12.14 18.60
C VAL A 421 -10.88 10.83 18.71
N THR A 422 -10.47 10.45 19.92
CA THR A 422 -9.55 9.34 20.18
C THR A 422 -10.31 8.06 20.53
N ARG A 423 -10.15 7.05 19.69
CA ARG A 423 -10.71 5.71 19.90
C ARG A 423 -9.81 4.81 20.74
N GLU A 424 -8.49 4.93 20.53
CA GLU A 424 -7.50 4.01 21.13
C GLU A 424 -6.20 4.78 21.43
N VAL A 425 -5.65 4.55 22.63
CA VAL A 425 -4.29 4.98 23.02
C VAL A 425 -3.44 3.73 23.18
N ARG A 426 -2.26 3.75 22.56
CA ARG A 426 -1.25 2.69 22.62
C ARG A 426 0.01 3.24 23.25
N LEU A 427 0.38 2.68 24.39
CA LEU A 427 1.58 3.04 25.10
C LEU A 427 2.66 1.99 24.84
N PHE A 428 3.76 2.38 24.23
CA PHE A 428 4.93 1.54 24.01
C PHE A 428 5.97 1.86 25.06
N VAL A 429 6.12 0.99 26.05
CA VAL A 429 7.02 1.17 27.18
C VAL A 429 8.42 0.66 26.81
N GLY A 430 9.45 1.38 27.19
CA GLY A 430 10.84 1.08 26.89
C GLY A 430 11.44 -0.04 27.74
N LYS A 431 12.77 -0.06 27.87
CA LYS A 431 13.51 -1.10 28.60
C LYS A 431 13.65 -0.84 30.09
N GLY A 432 13.26 0.35 30.57
CA GLY A 432 13.37 0.73 31.98
C GLY A 432 12.53 -0.13 32.94
N GLU A 433 12.78 0.02 34.22
CA GLU A 433 11.89 -0.49 35.28
C GLU A 433 10.81 0.57 35.50
N ASP A 434 9.67 0.39 34.81
CA ASP A 434 8.62 1.40 34.76
C ASP A 434 7.48 1.09 35.73
N ARG A 435 6.85 2.16 36.26
CA ARG A 435 5.68 2.07 37.09
C ARG A 435 4.48 2.69 36.39
N ILE A 436 3.47 1.88 36.13
CA ILE A 436 2.28 2.27 35.39
C ILE A 436 1.10 2.25 36.38
N HIS A 437 0.62 3.44 36.73
CA HIS A 437 -0.55 3.63 37.57
C HIS A 437 -1.76 3.95 36.71
N ILE A 438 -2.89 3.24 36.94
CA ILE A 438 -4.09 3.36 36.10
C ILE A 438 -5.32 3.49 36.98
N ASN A 439 -6.07 4.58 36.78
CA ASN A 439 -7.35 4.83 37.43
C ASN A 439 -8.33 5.46 36.44
N THR A 440 -9.03 4.61 35.68
CA THR A 440 -9.85 5.03 34.54
C THR A 440 -11.26 4.40 34.55
N PRO A 441 -12.04 4.57 35.62
CA PRO A 441 -13.39 3.96 35.74
C PRO A 441 -14.41 4.41 34.70
N GLU A 442 -14.28 5.63 34.13
CA GLU A 442 -15.25 6.23 33.21
C GLU A 442 -14.82 6.23 31.72
N THR A 443 -13.56 5.94 31.42
CA THR A 443 -13.04 6.10 30.06
C THR A 443 -13.72 5.19 29.04
N LYS A 444 -14.01 5.75 27.88
CA LYS A 444 -14.49 5.03 26.70
C LYS A 444 -13.36 4.72 25.71
N ILE A 445 -12.18 5.26 25.94
CA ILE A 445 -11.01 5.10 25.10
C ILE A 445 -10.37 3.73 25.38
N LYS A 446 -10.02 2.99 24.33
CA LYS A 446 -9.36 1.72 24.48
C LYS A 446 -7.89 1.92 24.80
N LEU A 447 -7.38 1.28 25.84
CA LEU A 447 -5.97 1.32 26.23
C LEU A 447 -5.26 0.02 25.88
N ARG A 448 -4.11 0.13 25.23
CA ARG A 448 -3.14 -0.95 25.05
C ARG A 448 -1.80 -0.52 25.61
N ILE A 449 -1.18 -1.38 26.40
CA ILE A 449 0.17 -1.19 26.89
C ILE A 449 1.03 -2.29 26.33
N ILE A 450 2.12 -1.90 25.70
CA ILE A 450 3.08 -2.78 25.04
C ILE A 450 4.38 -2.62 25.79
N GLY A 451 4.73 -3.57 26.59
CA GLY A 451 5.95 -3.57 27.37
C GLY A 451 7.20 -3.79 26.55
N GLY A 452 8.31 -3.62 27.19
CA GLY A 452 9.64 -3.83 26.64
C GLY A 452 10.49 -4.69 27.58
N GLU A 453 11.81 -4.64 27.41
CA GLU A 453 12.72 -5.26 28.38
C GLU A 453 12.66 -4.51 29.73
N GLY A 454 13.06 -5.15 30.84
CA GLY A 454 12.96 -4.59 32.20
C GLY A 454 11.64 -4.88 32.88
N GLN A 455 11.68 -5.01 34.21
CA GLN A 455 10.50 -5.33 35.00
C GLN A 455 9.52 -4.15 35.03
N LYS A 456 8.23 -4.41 34.77
CA LYS A 456 7.17 -3.40 34.83
C LYS A 456 6.28 -3.65 36.04
N THR A 457 5.84 -2.58 36.67
CA THR A 457 4.82 -2.62 37.73
C THR A 457 3.55 -1.98 37.23
N TYR A 458 2.49 -2.78 37.10
CA TYR A 458 1.16 -2.37 36.72
C TYR A 458 0.31 -2.26 38.00
N ASP A 459 -0.07 -1.04 38.38
CA ASP A 459 -0.93 -0.75 39.52
C ASP A 459 -2.25 -0.18 39.01
N VAL A 460 -3.29 -1.04 38.96
CA VAL A 460 -4.61 -0.70 38.45
C VAL A 460 -5.60 -0.59 39.61
N LYS A 461 -6.06 0.64 39.87
CA LYS A 461 -7.12 0.87 40.87
C LYS A 461 -8.48 0.48 40.33
N SER A 462 -8.81 0.98 39.12
CA SER A 462 -10.09 0.72 38.47
C SER A 462 -10.00 1.04 36.98
N SER A 463 -10.79 0.32 36.16
CA SER A 463 -10.97 0.68 34.73
C SER A 463 -12.35 0.32 34.21
N GLY A 464 -12.98 1.24 33.48
CA GLY A 464 -14.28 1.04 32.84
C GLY A 464 -14.22 0.14 31.61
N ARG A 465 -13.02 -0.15 31.11
CA ARG A 465 -12.76 -1.06 29.97
C ARG A 465 -11.58 -1.95 30.24
N LYS A 466 -11.61 -3.17 29.67
CA LYS A 466 -10.43 -4.06 29.75
C LYS A 466 -9.22 -3.42 29.09
N ILE A 467 -8.12 -3.36 29.82
CA ILE A 467 -6.82 -2.88 29.38
C ILE A 467 -6.03 -4.06 28.82
N HIS A 468 -5.53 -3.93 27.63
CA HIS A 468 -4.73 -4.98 26.98
C HIS A 468 -3.25 -4.73 27.23
N VAL A 469 -2.60 -5.60 28.00
CA VAL A 469 -1.15 -5.57 28.26
C VAL A 469 -0.46 -6.66 27.47
N TYR A 470 0.60 -6.30 26.74
CA TYR A 470 1.41 -7.19 25.91
C TYR A 470 2.82 -7.22 26.47
N GLU A 471 3.23 -8.36 27.05
CA GLU A 471 4.52 -8.57 27.70
C GLU A 471 5.19 -9.86 27.26
N ASP A 472 6.51 -9.91 27.37
CA ASP A 472 7.31 -11.11 27.11
C ASP A 472 7.72 -11.82 28.42
N ARG A 473 7.56 -11.16 29.57
CA ARG A 473 8.02 -11.62 30.87
C ARG A 473 6.90 -12.09 31.79
N ALA A 474 7.22 -13.07 32.60
CA ALA A 474 6.35 -13.54 33.66
C ALA A 474 6.63 -12.88 35.05
N ASP A 475 7.75 -12.14 35.14
CA ASP A 475 8.24 -11.52 36.40
C ASP A 475 7.73 -10.08 36.63
N ASP A 476 6.91 -9.55 35.73
CA ASP A 476 6.24 -8.28 35.93
C ASP A 476 5.26 -8.32 37.10
N VAL A 477 5.13 -7.20 37.78
CA VAL A 477 4.26 -7.05 38.95
C VAL A 477 2.89 -6.51 38.50
N PHE A 478 1.83 -7.27 38.79
CA PHE A 478 0.46 -6.89 38.45
C PHE A 478 -0.38 -6.76 39.73
N ILE A 479 -0.76 -5.52 40.05
CA ILE A 479 -1.70 -5.19 41.16
C ILE A 479 -3.02 -4.80 40.48
N ASP A 480 -3.96 -5.73 40.40
CA ASP A 480 -5.21 -5.56 39.66
C ASP A 480 -6.38 -6.26 40.40
N PRO A 481 -6.87 -5.69 41.51
CA PRO A 481 -7.92 -6.26 42.29
C PRO A 481 -9.25 -6.38 41.52
N GLY A 482 -9.51 -5.48 40.56
CA GLY A 482 -10.69 -5.48 39.71
C GLY A 482 -10.62 -6.50 38.56
N LYS A 483 -9.47 -7.11 38.31
CA LYS A 483 -9.19 -7.97 37.15
C LYS A 483 -9.45 -7.26 35.82
N ASP A 484 -9.09 -6.01 35.72
CA ASP A 484 -9.31 -5.16 34.55
C ASP A 484 -8.24 -5.36 33.45
N LEU A 485 -7.11 -5.98 33.79
CA LEU A 485 -6.05 -6.33 32.85
C LEU A 485 -6.36 -7.60 32.06
N PHE A 486 -6.23 -7.49 30.74
CA PHE A 486 -6.20 -8.62 29.82
C PHE A 486 -4.75 -8.83 29.36
N ARG A 487 -4.09 -9.84 29.95
CA ARG A 487 -2.65 -10.07 29.78
C ARG A 487 -2.37 -10.94 28.56
N HIS A 488 -1.55 -10.44 27.63
CA HIS A 488 -1.04 -11.16 26.47
C HIS A 488 0.45 -11.46 26.70
N LEU A 489 0.74 -12.51 27.46
CA LEU A 489 2.11 -12.93 27.75
C LEU A 489 2.61 -13.90 26.68
N SER A 490 3.76 -13.62 26.07
CA SER A 490 4.33 -14.47 25.03
C SER A 490 5.80 -14.19 24.81
N ASN A 491 6.63 -15.25 24.73
CA ASN A 491 8.05 -15.15 24.37
C ASN A 491 8.29 -14.86 22.87
N ASP A 492 7.22 -14.67 22.07
CA ASP A 492 7.33 -14.24 20.69
C ASP A 492 7.69 -12.74 20.67
N THR A 493 8.87 -12.39 20.14
CA THR A 493 9.33 -11.01 20.03
C THR A 493 8.35 -10.08 19.31
N LEU A 494 7.47 -10.64 18.48
CA LEU A 494 6.37 -9.86 17.86
C LEU A 494 5.36 -9.38 18.91
N ASN A 495 5.30 -9.99 20.11
CA ASN A 495 4.37 -9.59 21.16
C ASN A 495 4.67 -8.20 21.73
N VAL A 496 5.93 -7.82 21.80
CA VAL A 496 6.38 -6.52 22.33
C VAL A 496 6.99 -5.60 21.26
N LYS A 497 6.94 -6.02 20.01
CA LYS A 497 7.51 -5.24 18.90
C LYS A 497 6.82 -3.89 18.74
N LYS A 498 7.61 -2.83 18.61
CA LYS A 498 7.13 -1.47 18.30
C LYS A 498 6.81 -1.39 16.81
N GLU A 499 5.53 -1.38 16.45
CA GLU A 499 5.07 -1.17 15.06
C GLU A 499 4.14 0.03 15.01
N PHE A 500 4.33 0.88 13.99
CA PHE A 500 3.43 2.00 13.75
C PHE A 500 2.08 1.53 13.24
N THR A 501 1.05 2.23 13.67
CA THR A 501 -0.31 2.04 13.16
C THR A 501 -0.45 2.73 11.82
N ASN A 502 -0.87 1.99 10.81
CA ASN A 502 -1.33 2.62 9.58
C ASN A 502 -2.74 3.19 9.81
N LEU A 503 -2.87 4.51 9.78
CA LEU A 503 -4.15 5.21 9.95
C LEU A 503 -4.93 5.34 8.64
N TYR A 504 -4.30 5.02 7.51
CA TYR A 504 -4.88 5.24 6.18
C TYR A 504 -5.79 4.08 5.78
N PRO A 505 -7.08 4.33 5.52
CA PRO A 505 -7.97 3.27 5.06
C PRO A 505 -7.59 2.84 3.64
N ASN A 506 -7.51 1.53 3.42
CA ASN A 506 -7.37 0.95 2.10
C ASN A 506 -8.74 0.44 1.61
N SER A 507 -9.73 1.29 1.67
CA SER A 507 -11.12 0.99 1.33
C SER A 507 -11.57 1.87 0.16
N GLY A 508 -12.43 1.33 -0.71
CA GLY A 508 -12.94 2.11 -1.82
C GLY A 508 -13.59 1.30 -2.92
N LEU A 509 -14.16 2.04 -3.88
CA LEU A 509 -14.78 1.51 -5.08
C LEU A 509 -13.74 1.38 -6.19
N SER A 510 -13.76 0.27 -6.91
CA SER A 510 -12.90 0.01 -8.07
C SER A 510 -13.67 -0.64 -9.20
N PRO A 511 -13.28 -0.41 -10.48
CA PRO A 511 -13.78 -1.19 -11.60
C PRO A 511 -13.47 -2.68 -11.39
N ALA A 512 -14.41 -3.53 -11.79
CA ALA A 512 -14.24 -4.97 -11.76
C ALA A 512 -14.49 -5.54 -13.17
N VAL A 513 -13.63 -6.47 -13.56
CA VAL A 513 -13.70 -7.16 -14.84
C VAL A 513 -13.65 -8.66 -14.58
N GLY A 514 -14.45 -9.41 -15.28
CA GLY A 514 -14.45 -10.86 -15.24
C GLY A 514 -14.65 -11.43 -16.64
N PHE A 515 -14.30 -12.69 -16.82
CA PHE A 515 -14.57 -13.45 -18.03
C PHE A 515 -15.04 -14.85 -17.67
N ARG A 516 -16.06 -15.33 -18.39
CA ARG A 516 -16.55 -16.70 -18.31
C ARG A 516 -16.82 -17.20 -19.74
N SER A 517 -16.39 -18.41 -20.04
CA SER A 517 -16.60 -19.00 -21.38
C SER A 517 -18.06 -18.97 -21.85
N ASP A 518 -19.00 -19.06 -20.91
CA ASP A 518 -20.43 -19.14 -21.18
C ASP A 518 -21.15 -17.79 -21.18
N ASP A 519 -20.58 -16.78 -20.53
CA ASP A 519 -21.16 -15.44 -20.35
C ASP A 519 -20.34 -14.33 -21.03
N GLY A 520 -19.16 -14.68 -21.58
CA GLY A 520 -18.24 -13.72 -22.19
C GLY A 520 -17.62 -12.75 -21.16
N LEU A 521 -17.39 -11.53 -21.59
CA LEU A 521 -16.84 -10.46 -20.76
C LEU A 521 -17.91 -9.93 -19.79
N LEU A 522 -17.53 -9.82 -18.52
CA LEU A 522 -18.35 -9.22 -17.47
C LEU A 522 -17.67 -7.94 -16.98
N LEU A 523 -18.41 -6.86 -16.89
CA LEU A 523 -17.95 -5.57 -16.35
C LEU A 523 -18.79 -5.18 -15.15
N GLY A 524 -18.18 -4.49 -14.22
CA GLY A 524 -18.88 -4.07 -13.01
C GLY A 524 -18.03 -3.27 -12.04
N LEU A 525 -18.45 -3.32 -10.79
CA LEU A 525 -17.82 -2.59 -9.70
C LEU A 525 -17.53 -3.53 -8.53
N SER A 526 -16.44 -3.24 -7.83
CA SER A 526 -16.07 -3.89 -6.58
C SER A 526 -15.86 -2.83 -5.50
N TYR A 527 -16.49 -3.02 -4.35
CA TYR A 527 -16.27 -2.20 -3.17
C TYR A 527 -15.50 -3.02 -2.13
N LYS A 528 -14.31 -2.51 -1.77
CA LYS A 528 -13.43 -3.12 -0.77
C LYS A 528 -13.51 -2.32 0.52
N LEU A 529 -13.75 -2.99 1.65
CA LEU A 529 -13.56 -2.50 3.00
C LEU A 529 -12.38 -3.23 3.62
N GLU A 530 -11.35 -2.49 4.01
CA GLU A 530 -10.18 -3.06 4.67
C GLU A 530 -9.95 -2.32 5.98
N ASN A 531 -9.90 -3.06 7.08
CA ASN A 531 -9.60 -2.52 8.39
C ASN A 531 -8.30 -3.13 8.90
N GLU A 532 -7.40 -2.28 9.34
CA GLU A 532 -6.22 -2.73 10.04
C GLU A 532 -6.59 -3.33 11.40
N GLY A 533 -5.83 -4.30 11.81
CA GLY A 533 -5.93 -4.90 13.12
C GLY A 533 -4.62 -4.74 13.88
N PHE A 534 -4.69 -4.48 15.18
CA PHE A 534 -3.49 -4.46 16.00
C PHE A 534 -2.73 -5.78 15.84
N ARG A 535 -1.49 -5.71 15.32
CA ARG A 535 -0.59 -6.86 15.04
C ARG A 535 -1.14 -7.91 14.07
N LYS A 536 -2.05 -7.51 13.20
CA LYS A 536 -2.58 -8.36 12.15
C LYS A 536 -2.10 -7.84 10.80
N LYS A 537 -1.35 -8.65 10.07
CA LYS A 537 -0.85 -8.33 8.75
C LYS A 537 -1.35 -9.34 7.73
N PRO A 538 -1.69 -8.90 6.50
CA PRO A 538 -1.62 -7.52 5.98
C PRO A 538 -2.76 -6.60 6.43
N TYR A 539 -3.82 -7.11 7.08
CA TYR A 539 -4.99 -6.39 7.63
C TYR A 539 -5.59 -7.14 8.82
N GLY A 540 -6.50 -6.50 9.54
CA GLY A 540 -7.34 -7.15 10.57
C GLY A 540 -8.52 -7.89 9.97
N ASN A 541 -9.22 -7.20 9.05
CA ASN A 541 -10.23 -7.81 8.20
C ASN A 541 -10.31 -7.10 6.84
N VAL A 542 -10.75 -7.85 5.86
CA VAL A 542 -11.11 -7.34 4.54
C VAL A 542 -12.47 -7.90 4.13
N GLN A 543 -13.29 -7.06 3.53
CA GLN A 543 -14.59 -7.44 2.97
C GLN A 543 -14.68 -6.87 1.57
N LYS A 544 -15.11 -7.67 0.62
CA LYS A 544 -15.19 -7.29 -0.79
C LYS A 544 -16.54 -7.68 -1.36
N PHE A 545 -17.27 -6.68 -1.81
CA PHE A 545 -18.53 -6.84 -2.55
C PHE A 545 -18.25 -6.56 -4.02
N THR A 546 -18.64 -7.47 -4.90
CA THR A 546 -18.43 -7.30 -6.33
C THR A 546 -19.74 -7.58 -7.07
N ALA A 547 -20.12 -6.67 -7.97
CA ALA A 547 -21.24 -6.85 -8.87
C ALA A 547 -20.72 -6.79 -10.32
N LEU A 548 -20.96 -7.85 -11.09
CA LEU A 548 -20.50 -8.00 -12.47
C LEU A 548 -21.69 -8.29 -13.37
N LYS A 549 -21.82 -7.53 -14.45
CA LYS A 549 -22.83 -7.74 -15.51
C LYS A 549 -22.16 -8.27 -16.75
N SER A 550 -22.69 -9.38 -17.31
CA SER A 550 -22.27 -9.89 -18.61
C SER A 550 -22.67 -8.90 -19.73
N LEU A 551 -21.78 -8.71 -20.70
CA LEU A 551 -22.06 -7.92 -21.90
C LEU A 551 -22.87 -8.70 -22.96
N THR A 552 -22.81 -10.03 -22.93
CA THR A 552 -23.44 -10.92 -23.95
C THR A 552 -24.69 -11.60 -23.44
N THR A 553 -24.86 -11.68 -22.10
CA THR A 553 -25.99 -12.39 -21.48
C THR A 553 -26.70 -11.51 -20.44
N LYS A 554 -27.82 -12.02 -19.92
CA LYS A 554 -28.58 -11.35 -18.85
C LYS A 554 -27.97 -11.60 -17.46
N THR A 555 -26.89 -12.39 -17.34
CA THR A 555 -26.27 -12.77 -16.07
C THR A 555 -25.74 -11.55 -15.34
N VAL A 556 -26.10 -11.43 -14.07
CA VAL A 556 -25.45 -10.56 -13.10
C VAL A 556 -24.89 -11.44 -12.00
N ARG A 557 -23.62 -11.32 -11.72
CA ARG A 557 -22.92 -12.02 -10.63
C ARG A 557 -22.65 -11.08 -9.48
N PHE A 558 -23.17 -11.40 -8.32
CA PHE A 558 -22.80 -10.80 -7.05
C PHE A 558 -21.85 -11.73 -6.32
N LYS A 559 -20.74 -11.17 -5.79
CA LYS A 559 -19.80 -11.90 -4.94
C LYS A 559 -19.59 -11.15 -3.63
N TYR A 560 -19.54 -11.91 -2.55
CA TYR A 560 -19.11 -11.43 -1.25
C TYR A 560 -17.96 -12.30 -0.75
N GLU A 561 -16.81 -11.67 -0.52
CA GLU A 561 -15.59 -12.30 -0.04
C GLU A 561 -15.15 -11.54 1.20
N ALA A 562 -15.03 -12.21 2.33
CA ALA A 562 -14.63 -11.58 3.57
C ALA A 562 -13.63 -12.45 4.34
N GLU A 563 -12.70 -11.79 5.02
CA GLU A 563 -11.65 -12.45 5.78
C GLU A 563 -11.34 -11.64 7.04
N TRP A 564 -11.36 -12.29 8.20
CA TRP A 564 -10.91 -11.78 9.49
C TRP A 564 -9.71 -12.61 9.94
N LEU A 565 -8.53 -11.97 9.95
CA LEU A 565 -7.30 -12.64 10.31
C LEU A 565 -7.17 -12.79 11.82
N LYS A 566 -6.61 -13.93 12.25
CA LYS A 566 -6.23 -14.22 13.63
C LYS A 566 -7.33 -13.85 14.63
N ILE A 567 -8.55 -14.34 14.38
CA ILE A 567 -9.65 -14.20 15.36
C ILE A 567 -9.32 -14.93 16.66
N ALA A 568 -8.56 -16.03 16.57
CA ALA A 568 -7.97 -16.76 17.69
C ALA A 568 -6.61 -17.33 17.27
N LYS A 569 -5.50 -16.85 17.82
CA LYS A 569 -4.11 -17.31 17.54
C LYS A 569 -3.83 -17.51 16.03
N LYS A 570 -3.83 -18.76 15.56
CA LYS A 570 -3.55 -19.16 14.16
C LYS A 570 -4.83 -19.38 13.33
N THR A 571 -5.99 -18.99 13.85
CA THR A 571 -7.29 -19.22 13.20
C THR A 571 -7.83 -17.92 12.63
N ASP A 572 -8.22 -17.96 11.38
CA ASP A 572 -8.95 -16.88 10.67
C ASP A 572 -10.41 -17.28 10.50
N PHE A 573 -11.27 -16.29 10.26
CA PHE A 573 -12.65 -16.51 9.84
C PHE A 573 -12.84 -15.96 8.43
N LEU A 574 -13.51 -16.73 7.58
CA LEU A 574 -13.75 -16.44 6.18
C LEU A 574 -15.24 -16.47 5.89
N ILE A 575 -15.70 -15.69 4.93
CA ILE A 575 -17.01 -15.88 4.29
C ILE A 575 -16.82 -15.76 2.80
N ASN A 576 -17.24 -16.78 2.05
CA ASN A 576 -17.30 -16.74 0.59
C ASN A 576 -18.75 -17.00 0.15
N GLY A 577 -19.23 -16.17 -0.72
CA GLY A 577 -20.55 -16.35 -1.28
C GLY A 577 -20.70 -15.72 -2.64
N PHE A 578 -21.55 -16.27 -3.48
CA PHE A 578 -21.94 -15.65 -4.74
C PHE A 578 -23.36 -15.99 -5.14
N ALA A 579 -23.93 -15.12 -5.96
CA ALA A 579 -25.23 -15.30 -6.59
C ALA A 579 -25.12 -14.97 -8.08
N ASP A 580 -25.56 -15.88 -8.94
CA ASP A 580 -25.73 -15.68 -10.37
C ASP A 580 -27.23 -15.54 -10.68
N VAL A 581 -27.66 -14.30 -10.91
CA VAL A 581 -29.06 -13.93 -11.12
C VAL A 581 -29.18 -12.87 -12.22
N PRO A 582 -30.29 -12.76 -12.96
CA PRO A 582 -31.41 -13.68 -13.01
C PRO A 582 -31.11 -14.96 -13.75
N SER A 583 -29.89 -15.21 -14.21
CA SER A 583 -29.50 -16.43 -14.88
C SER A 583 -28.02 -16.78 -14.67
N ASN A 584 -27.78 -18.04 -14.29
CA ASN A 584 -26.50 -18.69 -14.42
C ASN A 584 -26.54 -19.59 -15.65
N ARG A 585 -25.56 -19.51 -16.53
CA ARG A 585 -25.48 -20.39 -17.70
C ARG A 585 -24.49 -21.53 -17.41
N PHE A 586 -24.90 -22.75 -17.81
CA PHE A 586 -24.20 -23.98 -17.51
C PHE A 586 -24.39 -24.97 -18.65
N ASN A 587 -23.34 -25.62 -19.14
CA ASN A 587 -23.46 -26.62 -20.18
C ASN A 587 -23.78 -27.99 -19.57
N PHE A 588 -24.75 -28.72 -20.18
CA PHE A 588 -25.08 -30.03 -19.76
C PHE A 588 -25.38 -30.91 -20.99
N PHE A 589 -24.61 -32.00 -21.18
CA PHE A 589 -24.61 -32.87 -22.34
C PHE A 589 -25.13 -34.27 -22.00
N GLY A 590 -25.74 -34.47 -20.82
CA GLY A 590 -26.14 -35.78 -20.31
C GLY A 590 -25.15 -36.35 -19.32
N ARG A 591 -25.33 -37.58 -18.88
CA ARG A 591 -24.44 -38.27 -17.91
C ARG A 591 -23.80 -39.48 -18.57
N GLY A 592 -22.56 -39.76 -18.22
CA GLY A 592 -21.78 -40.90 -18.71
C GLY A 592 -20.65 -40.50 -19.68
N ASN A 593 -19.88 -41.50 -20.07
CA ASN A 593 -18.77 -41.38 -21.03
C ASN A 593 -19.28 -41.47 -22.49
N GLU A 594 -20.37 -42.19 -22.74
CA GLU A 594 -20.82 -42.47 -24.06
C GLU A 594 -21.87 -41.47 -24.57
N THR A 595 -21.98 -40.30 -23.91
CA THR A 595 -22.89 -39.23 -24.30
C THR A 595 -22.55 -38.71 -25.70
N LEU A 596 -23.52 -38.68 -26.60
CA LEU A 596 -23.35 -38.17 -27.96
C LEU A 596 -23.31 -36.63 -27.96
N PHE A 597 -22.43 -36.08 -28.76
CA PHE A 597 -22.37 -34.67 -29.03
C PHE A 597 -22.82 -34.38 -30.48
N ASN A 598 -23.86 -33.59 -30.64
CA ASN A 598 -24.29 -33.12 -31.94
C ASN A 598 -23.93 -31.64 -32.08
N ASP A 599 -23.06 -31.33 -33.03
CA ASP A 599 -22.57 -29.98 -33.33
C ASP A 599 -23.42 -29.25 -34.40
N GLN A 600 -24.51 -29.83 -34.85
CA GLN A 600 -25.38 -29.27 -35.88
C GLN A 600 -26.24 -28.14 -35.28
N GLY A 601 -26.51 -27.13 -36.11
CA GLY A 601 -27.38 -26.01 -35.72
C GLY A 601 -26.83 -25.16 -34.58
N ASP A 602 -27.69 -24.59 -33.75
CA ASP A 602 -27.28 -23.81 -32.56
C ASP A 602 -27.08 -24.74 -31.35
N PHE A 603 -26.10 -25.65 -31.48
CA PHE A 603 -25.79 -26.64 -30.46
C PHE A 603 -25.41 -25.99 -29.11
N ARG A 604 -24.79 -24.81 -29.15
CA ARG A 604 -24.36 -24.14 -27.93
C ARG A 604 -25.55 -23.72 -27.06
N ASP A 605 -26.59 -23.18 -27.65
CA ASP A 605 -27.80 -22.83 -26.91
C ASP A 605 -28.64 -24.07 -26.56
N PHE A 606 -28.60 -25.13 -27.38
CA PHE A 606 -29.28 -26.39 -27.11
C PHE A 606 -28.81 -27.08 -25.82
N TYR A 607 -27.50 -27.20 -25.62
CA TYR A 607 -26.92 -27.82 -24.42
C TYR A 607 -26.78 -26.86 -23.21
N ARG A 608 -27.12 -25.58 -23.35
CA ARG A 608 -27.07 -24.63 -22.25
C ARG A 608 -28.26 -24.69 -21.34
N VAL A 609 -28.01 -24.76 -20.03
CA VAL A 609 -29.04 -24.71 -18.99
C VAL A 609 -28.99 -23.34 -18.32
N THR A 610 -30.16 -22.75 -18.09
CA THR A 610 -30.32 -21.46 -17.43
C THR A 610 -31.05 -21.63 -16.12
N PHE A 611 -30.43 -21.23 -15.02
CA PHE A 611 -30.98 -21.32 -13.65
C PHE A 611 -30.44 -20.22 -12.76
N ASN A 612 -31.14 -19.90 -11.68
CA ASN A 612 -30.59 -19.07 -10.62
C ASN A 612 -29.71 -19.94 -9.72
N PHE A 613 -28.61 -19.39 -9.25
CA PHE A 613 -27.73 -20.08 -8.33
C PHE A 613 -27.23 -19.14 -7.23
N PHE A 614 -27.23 -19.64 -6.01
CA PHE A 614 -26.68 -18.94 -4.85
C PHE A 614 -25.93 -19.95 -3.98
N THR A 615 -24.79 -19.52 -3.43
CA THR A 615 -24.04 -20.27 -2.43
C THR A 615 -23.38 -19.34 -1.42
N ILE A 616 -23.26 -19.82 -0.17
CA ILE A 616 -22.53 -19.13 0.89
C ILE A 616 -21.82 -20.14 1.79
N GLU A 617 -20.55 -19.86 2.09
CA GLU A 617 -19.66 -20.72 2.85
C GLU A 617 -18.88 -19.88 3.89
N PRO A 618 -19.41 -19.68 5.10
CA PRO A 618 -18.58 -19.23 6.21
C PRO A 618 -17.67 -20.36 6.67
N ALA A 619 -16.42 -20.03 7.04
CA ALA A 619 -15.43 -21.04 7.43
C ALA A 619 -14.41 -20.52 8.43
N PHE A 620 -13.90 -21.41 9.25
CA PHE A 620 -12.68 -21.21 10.01
C PHE A 620 -11.49 -21.76 9.22
N ARG A 621 -10.41 -20.98 9.15
CA ARG A 621 -9.14 -21.37 8.54
C ARG A 621 -8.07 -21.43 9.60
N TYR A 622 -7.44 -22.60 9.74
CA TYR A 622 -6.30 -22.82 10.62
C TYR A 622 -5.02 -23.06 9.80
N ARG A 623 -3.95 -22.32 10.10
CA ARG A 623 -2.64 -22.48 9.45
C ARG A 623 -1.67 -23.20 10.36
N SER A 624 -1.15 -24.35 9.91
CA SER A 624 -0.12 -25.12 10.58
C SER A 624 1.20 -25.00 9.84
N GLY A 625 2.09 -24.21 10.40
CA GLY A 625 3.36 -23.89 9.73
C GLY A 625 3.18 -23.00 8.49
N ARG A 626 4.10 -23.17 7.52
CA ARG A 626 4.12 -22.32 6.30
C ARG A 626 3.34 -22.91 5.13
N HIS A 627 3.08 -24.19 5.13
CA HIS A 627 2.62 -24.93 3.96
C HIS A 627 1.27 -25.58 4.11
N LEU A 628 0.79 -25.80 5.34
CA LEU A 628 -0.42 -26.56 5.61
C LEU A 628 -1.55 -25.66 6.11
N THR A 629 -2.70 -25.75 5.44
CA THR A 629 -3.90 -24.97 5.76
C THR A 629 -5.13 -25.87 5.82
N PHE A 630 -5.93 -25.69 6.87
CA PHE A 630 -7.22 -26.35 7.07
C PHE A 630 -8.32 -25.31 7.01
N ASN A 631 -9.37 -25.58 6.23
CA ASN A 631 -10.59 -24.77 6.21
C ASN A 631 -11.77 -25.68 6.51
N ALA A 632 -12.67 -25.27 7.38
CA ALA A 632 -13.88 -26.00 7.68
C ALA A 632 -15.02 -25.04 8.03
N GLY A 633 -16.23 -25.39 7.61
CA GLY A 633 -17.40 -24.58 7.89
C GLY A 633 -18.69 -25.12 7.29
N PRO A 634 -19.83 -24.52 7.61
CA PRO A 634 -21.09 -24.81 6.96
C PRO A 634 -21.09 -24.30 5.52
N SER A 635 -21.96 -24.91 4.71
CA SER A 635 -22.20 -24.50 3.33
C SER A 635 -23.68 -24.58 3.03
N TYR A 636 -24.19 -23.57 2.31
CA TYR A 636 -25.56 -23.53 1.83
C TYR A 636 -25.56 -23.30 0.33
N GLN A 637 -26.41 -24.06 -0.40
CA GLN A 637 -26.62 -23.91 -1.83
C GLN A 637 -28.12 -23.84 -2.15
N TYR A 638 -28.45 -22.91 -3.05
CA TYR A 638 -29.81 -22.78 -3.58
C TYR A 638 -29.79 -22.69 -5.10
N SER A 639 -30.68 -23.37 -5.77
CA SER A 639 -30.85 -23.28 -7.20
C SER A 639 -32.31 -23.36 -7.62
N LYS A 640 -32.65 -22.70 -8.75
CA LYS A 640 -33.96 -22.74 -9.35
C LYS A 640 -33.85 -22.70 -10.88
N LEU A 641 -34.21 -23.79 -11.52
CA LEU A 641 -34.24 -23.88 -12.96
C LEU A 641 -35.36 -22.98 -13.53
N LYS A 642 -35.06 -22.24 -14.59
CA LYS A 642 -36.01 -21.37 -15.27
C LYS A 642 -36.68 -22.09 -16.41
N THR A 643 -37.91 -22.52 -16.21
CA THR A 643 -38.65 -23.35 -17.20
C THR A 643 -38.76 -22.68 -18.56
N LYS A 644 -39.14 -21.39 -18.63
CA LYS A 644 -39.28 -20.61 -19.88
C LYS A 644 -37.97 -20.48 -20.65
N ASP A 645 -36.87 -20.19 -19.95
CA ASP A 645 -35.56 -19.96 -20.56
C ASP A 645 -34.89 -21.26 -21.04
N ASN A 646 -35.44 -22.43 -20.71
CA ASN A 646 -34.94 -23.77 -21.09
C ASN A 646 -35.87 -24.51 -22.04
N THR A 647 -36.89 -23.86 -22.60
CA THR A 647 -37.80 -24.52 -23.60
C THR A 647 -36.99 -24.84 -24.85
N GLY A 648 -37.16 -26.08 -25.38
CA GLY A 648 -36.45 -26.60 -26.56
C GLY A 648 -34.97 -26.94 -26.33
N ARG A 649 -34.49 -26.86 -25.07
CA ARG A 649 -33.11 -27.21 -24.74
C ARG A 649 -32.97 -28.66 -24.30
N PHE A 650 -31.76 -29.22 -24.43
CA PHE A 650 -31.40 -30.59 -24.09
C PHE A 650 -31.92 -31.03 -22.72
N ILE A 651 -31.77 -30.23 -21.69
CA ILE A 651 -32.19 -30.52 -20.30
C ILE A 651 -33.70 -30.77 -20.16
N LYS A 652 -34.49 -30.43 -21.18
CA LYS A 652 -35.95 -30.59 -21.22
C LYS A 652 -36.42 -31.78 -22.06
N LEU A 653 -35.49 -32.53 -22.64
CA LEU A 653 -35.85 -33.73 -23.38
C LEU A 653 -36.50 -34.78 -22.45
N PRO A 654 -37.58 -35.46 -22.86
CA PRO A 654 -38.25 -36.47 -22.05
C PRO A 654 -37.36 -37.62 -21.60
N GLU A 655 -36.44 -38.06 -22.46
CA GLU A 655 -35.45 -39.12 -22.18
C GLU A 655 -34.54 -38.82 -21.00
N LEU A 656 -34.25 -37.54 -20.77
CA LEU A 656 -33.45 -37.12 -19.61
C LEU A 656 -34.23 -37.16 -18.30
N ALA A 657 -35.57 -37.02 -18.37
CA ALA A 657 -36.40 -37.12 -17.19
C ALA A 657 -36.40 -38.55 -16.61
N GLU A 658 -36.19 -39.56 -17.43
CA GLU A 658 -36.05 -40.96 -17.02
C GLU A 658 -34.67 -41.22 -16.36
N THR A 659 -33.62 -40.60 -16.90
CA THR A 659 -32.23 -40.73 -16.34
C THR A 659 -32.07 -40.05 -14.99
N TYR A 660 -32.86 -39.02 -14.74
CA TYR A 660 -32.91 -38.29 -13.44
C TYR A 660 -34.23 -38.64 -12.70
N ILE A 661 -34.63 -39.92 -12.66
CA ILE A 661 -35.83 -40.39 -11.95
C ILE A 661 -35.87 -39.85 -10.53
N GLY A 662 -36.98 -39.20 -10.19
CA GLY A 662 -37.17 -38.60 -8.87
C GLY A 662 -36.66 -37.19 -8.70
N THR A 663 -35.84 -36.69 -9.61
CA THR A 663 -35.33 -35.32 -9.53
C THR A 663 -36.28 -34.36 -10.24
N ASN A 664 -37.11 -33.66 -9.53
CA ASN A 664 -37.90 -32.56 -10.07
C ASN A 664 -36.99 -31.43 -10.57
N LEU A 665 -36.36 -31.61 -11.76
CA LEU A 665 -35.37 -30.70 -12.33
C LEU A 665 -35.83 -29.24 -12.39
N THR A 666 -37.13 -29.03 -12.52
CA THR A 666 -37.72 -27.68 -12.58
C THR A 666 -38.04 -27.06 -11.23
N ARG A 667 -37.89 -27.80 -10.14
CA ARG A 667 -38.19 -27.35 -8.76
C ARG A 667 -37.00 -26.70 -8.14
N GLU A 668 -37.28 -25.89 -7.11
CA GLU A 668 -36.25 -25.29 -6.28
C GLU A 668 -35.48 -26.36 -5.51
N LYS A 669 -34.16 -26.26 -5.55
CA LYS A 669 -33.27 -27.12 -4.78
C LYS A 669 -32.61 -26.30 -3.70
N ALA A 670 -32.61 -26.79 -2.47
CA ALA A 670 -31.92 -26.17 -1.33
C ALA A 670 -31.15 -27.26 -0.58
N HIS A 671 -29.87 -27.01 -0.35
CA HIS A 671 -28.99 -27.94 0.37
C HIS A 671 -28.28 -27.19 1.48
N GLY A 672 -28.30 -27.76 2.68
CA GLY A 672 -27.48 -27.35 3.81
C GLY A 672 -26.43 -28.41 4.11
N GLY A 673 -25.25 -27.99 4.51
CA GLY A 673 -24.20 -28.96 4.76
C GLY A 673 -22.95 -28.34 5.37
N ALA A 674 -21.89 -29.10 5.31
CA ALA A 674 -20.59 -28.68 5.80
C ALA A 674 -19.48 -29.08 4.80
N PHE A 675 -18.39 -28.34 4.83
CA PHE A 675 -17.20 -28.68 4.07
C PHE A 675 -15.95 -28.68 4.94
N PHE A 676 -14.98 -29.48 4.50
CA PHE A 676 -13.60 -29.48 5.01
C PHE A 676 -12.66 -29.41 3.83
N LYS A 677 -11.65 -28.53 3.88
CA LYS A 677 -10.60 -28.43 2.86
C LYS A 677 -9.25 -28.44 3.52
N LEU A 678 -8.36 -29.30 3.02
CA LEU A 678 -6.95 -29.38 3.40
C LEU A 678 -6.12 -28.97 2.19
N ASP A 679 -5.21 -28.04 2.39
CA ASP A 679 -4.23 -27.60 1.39
C ASP A 679 -2.81 -27.75 1.92
N TYR A 680 -1.93 -28.38 1.14
CA TYR A 680 -0.49 -28.41 1.35
C TYR A 680 0.21 -27.82 0.14
N ASP A 681 0.85 -26.65 0.29
CA ASP A 681 1.43 -25.88 -0.80
C ASP A 681 2.92 -25.54 -0.53
N THR A 682 3.78 -26.03 -1.41
CA THR A 682 5.23 -25.78 -1.39
C THR A 682 5.70 -25.10 -2.69
N ARG A 683 4.79 -24.59 -3.50
CA ARG A 683 5.13 -23.89 -4.74
C ARG A 683 5.95 -22.64 -4.45
N ASP A 684 6.88 -22.31 -5.32
CA ASP A 684 7.67 -21.08 -5.26
C ASP A 684 6.87 -19.83 -5.63
N SER A 685 5.77 -19.98 -6.33
CA SER A 685 4.84 -18.90 -6.70
C SER A 685 3.44 -19.47 -6.89
N GLU A 686 2.43 -18.79 -6.40
CA GLU A 686 1.03 -19.11 -6.70
C GLU A 686 0.70 -18.87 -8.17
N MET A 687 1.16 -17.76 -8.73
CA MET A 687 0.80 -17.33 -10.08
C MET A 687 1.67 -17.98 -11.17
N PHE A 688 2.94 -18.19 -10.95
CA PHE A 688 3.89 -18.75 -11.92
C PHE A 688 4.79 -19.80 -11.28
N PRO A 689 4.20 -20.91 -10.84
CA PRO A 689 5.00 -21.95 -10.20
C PRO A 689 5.99 -22.56 -11.20
N THR A 690 7.26 -22.62 -10.79
CA THR A 690 8.35 -23.25 -11.53
C THR A 690 8.85 -24.52 -10.84
N LYS A 691 8.58 -24.66 -9.55
CA LYS A 691 8.92 -25.84 -8.74
C LYS A 691 7.98 -25.97 -7.55
N GLY A 692 7.88 -27.15 -7.02
CA GLY A 692 7.09 -27.45 -5.81
C GLY A 692 5.88 -28.32 -6.06
N LEU A 693 5.13 -28.54 -5.00
CA LEU A 693 3.95 -29.38 -4.96
C LEU A 693 2.78 -28.58 -4.35
N HIS A 694 1.60 -28.72 -4.92
CA HIS A 694 0.34 -28.32 -4.29
C HIS A 694 -0.57 -29.54 -4.25
N TRP A 695 -0.91 -29.97 -3.04
CA TRP A 695 -1.87 -31.05 -2.80
C TRP A 695 -3.04 -30.52 -2.01
N SER A 696 -4.23 -30.82 -2.46
CA SER A 696 -5.45 -30.42 -1.77
C SER A 696 -6.50 -31.53 -1.81
N ILE A 697 -7.32 -31.58 -0.79
CA ILE A 697 -8.55 -32.38 -0.77
C ILE A 697 -9.66 -31.52 -0.19
N ARG A 698 -10.79 -31.48 -0.92
CA ARG A 698 -12.04 -30.87 -0.41
C ARG A 698 -13.06 -31.97 -0.22
N LEU A 699 -13.60 -32.07 0.99
CA LEU A 699 -14.73 -32.93 1.35
C LEU A 699 -15.93 -32.02 1.59
N HIS A 700 -17.08 -32.36 1.08
CA HIS A 700 -18.33 -31.72 1.47
C HIS A 700 -19.48 -32.73 1.55
N ALA A 701 -20.35 -32.51 2.51
CA ALA A 701 -21.56 -33.29 2.71
C ALA A 701 -22.75 -32.33 2.77
N TYR A 702 -23.79 -32.66 2.02
CA TYR A 702 -25.01 -31.88 1.94
C TYR A 702 -26.22 -32.73 2.25
N GLU A 703 -27.15 -32.17 2.99
CA GLU A 703 -28.51 -32.67 3.21
C GLU A 703 -29.50 -31.83 2.40
N GLY A 704 -30.47 -32.47 1.78
CA GLY A 704 -31.56 -31.82 1.09
C GLY A 704 -32.52 -31.15 2.09
N LEU A 705 -32.67 -29.83 2.00
CA LEU A 705 -33.54 -29.06 2.88
C LEU A 705 -35.01 -29.00 2.44
N ASN A 706 -35.31 -29.59 1.29
CA ASN A 706 -36.68 -29.71 0.81
C ASN A 706 -36.90 -31.06 0.09
N LYS A 707 -38.13 -31.45 -0.11
CA LYS A 707 -38.51 -32.75 -0.73
C LYS A 707 -37.99 -32.95 -2.15
N TYR A 708 -37.38 -31.99 -2.77
CA TYR A 708 -36.84 -32.05 -4.14
C TYR A 708 -35.32 -32.11 -4.17
N SER A 709 -34.65 -32.03 -3.03
CA SER A 709 -33.20 -32.04 -2.89
C SER A 709 -32.75 -33.33 -2.24
N ASP A 710 -31.76 -33.97 -2.81
CA ASP A 710 -31.23 -35.25 -2.36
C ASP A 710 -29.91 -35.03 -1.57
N ASP A 711 -29.62 -35.97 -0.67
CA ASP A 711 -28.40 -35.96 0.11
C ASP A 711 -27.22 -36.50 -0.69
N PHE A 712 -26.06 -35.88 -0.52
CA PHE A 712 -24.82 -36.37 -1.12
C PHE A 712 -23.56 -35.97 -0.35
N ILE A 713 -22.51 -36.75 -0.57
CA ILE A 713 -21.16 -36.48 -0.09
C ILE A 713 -20.21 -36.51 -1.29
N GLN A 714 -19.30 -35.55 -1.38
CA GLN A 714 -18.26 -35.52 -2.41
C GLN A 714 -16.87 -35.32 -1.80
N ALA A 715 -15.89 -36.02 -2.38
CA ALA A 715 -14.47 -35.80 -2.13
C ALA A 715 -13.79 -35.38 -3.45
N LEU A 716 -13.05 -34.27 -3.42
CA LEU A 716 -12.34 -33.68 -4.55
C LEU A 716 -10.83 -33.62 -4.25
N PRO A 717 -10.09 -34.74 -4.38
CA PRO A 717 -8.63 -34.74 -4.28
C PRO A 717 -8.01 -34.12 -5.53
N GLN A 718 -6.93 -33.38 -5.34
CA GLN A 718 -6.10 -32.82 -6.40
C GLN A 718 -4.65 -32.73 -5.97
N MET A 719 -3.72 -33.04 -6.88
CA MET A 719 -2.29 -32.88 -6.69
C MET A 719 -1.66 -32.27 -7.92
N SER A 720 -0.89 -31.21 -7.75
CA SER A 720 -0.14 -30.55 -8.83
C SER A 720 1.35 -30.53 -8.50
N PHE A 721 2.16 -30.87 -9.49
CA PHE A 721 3.61 -30.91 -9.37
C PHE A 721 4.27 -30.04 -10.46
N TYR A 722 5.34 -29.32 -10.10
CA TYR A 722 6.05 -28.40 -11.00
C TYR A 722 7.55 -28.64 -10.94
N LYS A 723 8.18 -28.67 -12.12
CA LYS A 723 9.62 -28.84 -12.24
C LYS A 723 10.19 -27.99 -13.36
N ALA A 724 11.08 -27.08 -13.02
CA ALA A 724 11.90 -26.39 -14.01
C ALA A 724 12.88 -27.40 -14.65
N LEU A 725 12.93 -27.44 -15.98
CA LEU A 725 13.78 -28.34 -16.75
C LEU A 725 15.14 -27.70 -17.08
N ASN A 726 15.30 -26.39 -16.80
CA ASN A 726 16.57 -25.69 -16.97
C ASN A 726 16.84 -24.70 -15.83
N LYS A 727 18.08 -24.20 -15.71
CA LYS A 727 18.55 -23.38 -14.58
C LYS A 727 17.79 -22.05 -14.42
N ASN A 728 17.40 -21.41 -15.52
CA ASN A 728 16.67 -20.13 -15.53
C ASN A 728 15.15 -20.29 -15.52
N ALA A 729 14.66 -21.53 -15.34
CA ALA A 729 13.24 -21.85 -15.31
C ALA A 729 12.45 -21.29 -16.51
N SER A 730 13.11 -21.23 -17.70
CA SER A 730 12.41 -20.85 -18.93
C SER A 730 11.60 -22.00 -19.53
N ILE A 731 11.88 -23.26 -19.15
CA ILE A 731 11.11 -24.44 -19.52
C ILE A 731 10.62 -25.10 -18.24
N VAL A 732 9.31 -25.22 -18.08
CA VAL A 732 8.68 -25.78 -16.88
C VAL A 732 7.72 -26.89 -17.29
N LEU A 733 7.89 -28.06 -16.69
CA LEU A 733 6.93 -29.15 -16.74
C LEU A 733 6.00 -29.06 -15.55
N ALA A 734 4.70 -29.05 -15.81
CA ALA A 734 3.66 -29.08 -14.80
C ALA A 734 2.74 -30.29 -15.03
N ASN A 735 2.38 -30.96 -13.96
CA ASN A 735 1.43 -32.08 -14.01
C ASN A 735 0.41 -31.90 -12.89
N ARG A 736 -0.87 -32.16 -13.20
CA ARG A 736 -1.94 -32.19 -12.22
C ARG A 736 -2.76 -33.46 -12.40
N SER A 737 -2.96 -34.17 -11.31
CA SER A 737 -3.94 -35.25 -11.20
C SER A 737 -5.03 -34.86 -10.23
N GLY A 738 -6.26 -35.24 -10.51
CA GLY A 738 -7.39 -34.98 -9.63
C GLY A 738 -8.62 -35.78 -9.99
N GLY A 739 -9.64 -35.59 -9.18
CA GLY A 739 -10.89 -36.29 -9.39
C GLY A 739 -12.04 -35.79 -8.50
N THR A 740 -13.20 -36.40 -8.70
CA THR A 740 -14.39 -36.24 -7.86
C THR A 740 -14.97 -37.60 -7.56
N LEU A 741 -15.17 -37.92 -6.31
CA LEU A 741 -15.82 -39.11 -5.82
C LEU A 741 -17.11 -38.72 -5.15
N THR A 742 -18.25 -39.29 -5.56
CA THR A 742 -19.56 -38.92 -5.02
C THR A 742 -20.27 -40.15 -4.43
N LYS A 743 -20.94 -39.95 -3.29
CA LYS A 743 -21.89 -40.90 -2.71
C LYS A 743 -23.22 -40.17 -2.47
N GLY A 744 -24.35 -40.78 -2.84
CA GLY A 744 -25.67 -40.17 -2.80
C GLY A 744 -26.10 -39.69 -4.18
N GLN A 745 -27.15 -38.88 -4.27
CA GLN A 745 -27.72 -38.41 -5.52
C GLN A 745 -27.45 -36.92 -5.72
N THR A 746 -26.88 -36.57 -6.87
CA THR A 746 -26.56 -35.18 -7.24
C THR A 746 -27.46 -34.68 -8.33
N THR A 747 -27.84 -33.42 -8.30
CA THR A 747 -28.52 -32.79 -9.44
C THR A 747 -27.52 -32.44 -10.54
N PHE A 748 -27.99 -32.07 -11.73
CA PHE A 748 -27.18 -31.88 -12.93
C PHE A 748 -25.97 -30.98 -12.73
N TYR A 749 -26.05 -29.93 -11.94
CA TYR A 749 -24.93 -28.98 -11.66
C TYR A 749 -23.98 -29.43 -10.54
N GLN A 750 -24.28 -30.53 -9.84
CA GLN A 750 -23.48 -31.10 -8.75
C GLN A 750 -22.70 -32.35 -9.17
N SER A 751 -22.88 -32.84 -10.41
CA SER A 751 -22.21 -34.03 -10.94
C SER A 751 -20.67 -33.85 -10.93
N ALA A 752 -19.96 -34.97 -11.04
CA ALA A 752 -18.54 -35.00 -11.32
C ALA A 752 -18.27 -34.67 -12.79
N PHE A 753 -17.62 -33.52 -13.09
CA PHE A 753 -17.50 -33.04 -14.47
C PHE A 753 -16.11 -33.19 -15.04
N LEU A 754 -16.06 -33.48 -16.37
CA LEU A 754 -14.89 -33.32 -17.22
C LEU A 754 -15.23 -32.45 -18.43
N GLY A 755 -14.24 -31.69 -18.91
CA GLY A 755 -14.35 -30.86 -20.10
C GLY A 755 -13.97 -29.40 -19.84
N GLY A 756 -13.46 -28.74 -20.88
CA GLY A 756 -13.07 -27.35 -20.89
C GLY A 756 -11.74 -27.06 -20.23
N HIS A 757 -11.51 -25.79 -19.99
CA HIS A 757 -10.27 -25.27 -19.43
C HIS A 757 -9.89 -25.94 -18.09
N ASP A 758 -10.84 -26.33 -17.29
CA ASP A 758 -10.57 -26.74 -15.91
C ASP A 758 -9.81 -28.06 -15.82
N ASN A 759 -10.23 -29.11 -16.53
CA ASN A 759 -9.64 -30.45 -16.36
C ASN A 759 -9.48 -31.30 -17.62
N LEU A 760 -10.15 -30.95 -18.75
CA LEU A 760 -10.02 -31.70 -20.02
C LEU A 760 -10.13 -30.74 -21.19
N GLN A 761 -9.05 -30.10 -21.62
CA GLN A 761 -9.01 -29.22 -22.79
C GLN A 761 -9.18 -30.03 -24.09
N GLY A 762 -9.67 -29.37 -25.12
CA GLY A 762 -10.06 -30.07 -26.35
C GLY A 762 -11.53 -30.49 -26.39
N TYR A 763 -12.26 -30.27 -25.29
CA TYR A 763 -13.71 -30.49 -25.19
C TYR A 763 -14.40 -29.24 -24.65
N LEU A 764 -15.71 -29.13 -24.90
CA LEU A 764 -16.51 -28.06 -24.31
C LEU A 764 -16.56 -28.20 -22.78
N LYS A 765 -16.77 -27.09 -22.10
CA LYS A 765 -16.86 -27.06 -20.64
C LYS A 765 -18.01 -27.96 -20.16
N PHE A 766 -17.71 -28.82 -19.14
CA PHE A 766 -18.67 -29.80 -18.58
C PHE A 766 -19.21 -30.83 -19.58
N ARG A 767 -18.36 -31.18 -20.55
CA ARG A 767 -18.79 -32.10 -21.63
C ARG A 767 -19.24 -33.46 -21.13
N PHE A 768 -18.58 -34.01 -20.12
CA PHE A 768 -18.91 -35.27 -19.50
C PHE A 768 -19.29 -35.08 -18.05
N ALA A 769 -20.37 -35.71 -17.60
CA ALA A 769 -20.87 -35.64 -16.23
C ALA A 769 -21.05 -37.05 -15.65
N GLY A 770 -20.59 -37.31 -14.44
CA GLY A 770 -20.73 -38.62 -13.79
C GLY A 770 -20.98 -38.52 -12.30
N ASP A 771 -21.03 -39.69 -11.66
CA ASP A 771 -20.98 -39.82 -10.21
C ASP A 771 -19.54 -39.66 -9.73
N HIS A 772 -18.60 -40.20 -10.51
CA HIS A 772 -17.18 -40.09 -10.26
C HIS A 772 -16.47 -39.56 -11.50
N ALA A 773 -15.34 -38.90 -11.30
CA ALA A 773 -14.45 -38.41 -12.37
C ALA A 773 -12.99 -38.51 -11.94
N VAL A 774 -12.09 -38.86 -12.87
CA VAL A 774 -10.65 -38.79 -12.68
C VAL A 774 -10.04 -38.13 -13.91
N TYR A 775 -9.00 -37.32 -13.69
CA TYR A 775 -8.26 -36.68 -14.78
C TYR A 775 -6.78 -36.54 -14.45
N ASN A 776 -5.98 -36.48 -15.52
CA ASN A 776 -4.57 -36.05 -15.46
C ASN A 776 -4.32 -34.99 -16.54
N ASN A 777 -3.57 -33.98 -16.21
CA ASN A 777 -3.20 -32.87 -17.06
C ASN A 777 -1.69 -32.69 -17.04
N LEU A 778 -1.06 -32.83 -18.20
CA LEU A 778 0.37 -32.56 -18.41
C LEU A 778 0.51 -31.28 -19.23
N GLU A 779 1.36 -30.35 -18.77
CA GLU A 779 1.58 -29.06 -19.42
C GLU A 779 3.06 -28.74 -19.49
N LEU A 780 3.56 -28.44 -20.68
CA LEU A 780 4.90 -27.91 -20.90
C LEU A 780 4.79 -26.40 -21.16
N ARG A 781 5.45 -25.60 -20.35
CA ARG A 781 5.49 -24.13 -20.47
C ARG A 781 6.87 -23.69 -20.90
N ILE A 782 6.93 -22.82 -21.92
CA ILE A 782 8.17 -22.27 -22.46
C ILE A 782 8.07 -20.74 -22.41
N ASN A 783 8.88 -20.12 -21.54
CA ASN A 783 9.00 -18.67 -21.48
C ASN A 783 9.84 -18.17 -22.65
N LEU A 784 9.36 -17.21 -23.39
CA LEU A 784 10.00 -16.56 -24.52
C LEU A 784 10.29 -15.08 -24.20
N PRO A 785 11.21 -14.42 -24.94
CA PRO A 785 11.31 -12.97 -24.92
C PRO A 785 9.97 -12.32 -25.22
N ASN A 786 9.58 -11.35 -24.41
CA ASN A 786 8.29 -10.66 -24.59
C ASN A 786 8.43 -9.58 -25.66
N PHE A 787 7.98 -9.83 -26.88
CA PHE A 787 8.00 -8.87 -27.98
C PHE A 787 7.00 -7.70 -27.79
N LEU A 788 6.03 -7.85 -26.88
CA LEU A 788 5.12 -6.77 -26.47
C LEU A 788 5.64 -6.01 -25.23
N HIS A 789 6.90 -6.21 -24.85
CA HIS A 789 7.46 -5.65 -23.62
C HIS A 789 7.27 -4.13 -23.49
N TYR A 790 7.39 -3.42 -24.59
CA TYR A 790 7.20 -1.97 -24.61
C TYR A 790 5.82 -1.54 -24.11
N THR A 791 4.75 -2.21 -24.55
CA THR A 791 3.36 -1.87 -24.19
C THR A 791 2.80 -2.72 -23.03
N LEU A 792 3.22 -3.99 -22.95
CA LEU A 792 2.74 -4.97 -21.97
C LEU A 792 3.95 -5.67 -21.31
N PRO A 793 4.70 -4.98 -20.45
CA PRO A 793 5.85 -5.56 -19.78
C PRO A 793 5.42 -6.73 -18.87
N GLY A 794 6.19 -7.82 -18.90
CA GLY A 794 5.89 -9.02 -18.14
C GLY A 794 6.39 -10.30 -18.83
N LYS A 795 5.73 -11.43 -18.58
CA LYS A 795 6.07 -12.72 -19.19
C LYS A 795 5.22 -12.99 -20.42
N PHE A 796 5.87 -13.58 -21.43
CA PHE A 796 5.24 -14.15 -22.63
C PHE A 796 5.77 -15.56 -22.85
N GLY A 797 4.95 -16.48 -23.38
CA GLY A 797 5.45 -17.81 -23.69
C GLY A 797 4.44 -18.72 -24.38
N LEU A 798 4.89 -19.94 -24.64
CA LEU A 798 4.13 -21.00 -25.24
C LEU A 798 3.72 -22.05 -24.22
N ILE A 799 2.62 -22.74 -24.53
CA ILE A 799 2.11 -23.87 -23.77
C ILE A 799 1.83 -25.01 -24.74
N ALA A 800 2.25 -26.21 -24.40
CA ALA A 800 1.78 -27.45 -24.98
C ALA A 800 1.18 -28.32 -23.88
N PHE A 801 0.11 -29.05 -24.17
CA PHE A 801 -0.54 -29.86 -23.16
C PHE A 801 -1.07 -31.19 -23.70
N TYR A 802 -1.22 -32.15 -22.79
CA TYR A 802 -1.93 -33.39 -22.96
C TYR A 802 -2.79 -33.68 -21.74
N ASP A 803 -4.08 -33.85 -21.96
CA ASP A 803 -5.07 -34.12 -20.92
C ASP A 803 -5.73 -35.48 -21.17
N VAL A 804 -6.03 -36.20 -20.11
CA VAL A 804 -6.80 -37.45 -20.16
C VAL A 804 -7.74 -37.54 -18.97
N GLY A 805 -8.92 -38.07 -19.15
CA GLY A 805 -9.88 -38.26 -18.07
C GLY A 805 -11.07 -39.15 -18.49
N ARG A 806 -11.80 -39.63 -17.48
CA ARG A 806 -13.05 -40.33 -17.65
C ARG A 806 -14.02 -40.09 -16.49
N VAL A 807 -15.29 -40.29 -16.76
CA VAL A 807 -16.34 -40.30 -15.74
C VAL A 807 -16.90 -41.69 -15.54
N TRP A 808 -17.62 -41.92 -14.48
CA TRP A 808 -18.36 -43.13 -14.18
C TRP A 808 -19.77 -42.78 -13.73
N ILE A 809 -20.76 -43.54 -14.21
CA ILE A 809 -22.14 -43.57 -13.72
C ILE A 809 -22.55 -44.99 -13.45
N LYS A 810 -23.50 -45.16 -12.52
CA LYS A 810 -24.07 -46.50 -12.24
C LYS A 810 -24.81 -47.01 -13.46
N GLY A 811 -24.48 -48.23 -13.91
CA GLY A 811 -25.15 -48.93 -15.03
C GLY A 811 -24.55 -48.68 -16.41
N GLU A 812 -23.49 -47.86 -16.56
CA GLU A 812 -22.74 -47.71 -17.82
C GLU A 812 -21.53 -48.64 -17.81
N ASP A 813 -21.42 -49.51 -18.78
CA ASP A 813 -20.25 -50.39 -19.01
C ASP A 813 -19.35 -49.78 -20.10
N SER A 814 -18.67 -48.67 -19.78
CA SER A 814 -17.75 -48.00 -20.69
C SER A 814 -16.30 -48.21 -20.19
N GLN A 815 -15.34 -48.40 -21.12
CA GLN A 815 -13.90 -48.42 -20.83
C GLN A 815 -13.20 -47.21 -21.45
N LYS A 816 -13.95 -46.25 -21.95
CA LYS A 816 -13.47 -45.11 -22.71
C LYS A 816 -12.77 -44.10 -21.80
N TYR A 817 -11.58 -43.64 -22.24
CA TYR A 817 -10.90 -42.45 -21.74
C TYR A 817 -10.96 -41.37 -22.80
N HIS A 818 -11.21 -40.15 -22.39
CA HIS A 818 -11.22 -38.98 -23.26
C HIS A 818 -9.89 -38.29 -23.25
N HIS A 819 -9.34 -37.98 -24.41
CA HIS A 819 -8.00 -37.41 -24.59
C HIS A 819 -8.13 -36.04 -25.25
N GLY A 820 -7.40 -35.06 -24.67
CA GLY A 820 -7.31 -33.74 -25.27
C GLY A 820 -5.82 -33.36 -25.40
N THR A 821 -5.43 -32.84 -26.55
CA THR A 821 -4.06 -32.37 -26.80
C THR A 821 -4.08 -30.98 -27.43
N GLY A 822 -3.01 -30.26 -27.37
CA GLY A 822 -2.98 -28.96 -28.02
C GLY A 822 -1.89 -28.05 -27.49
N GLY A 823 -2.02 -26.77 -27.85
CA GLY A 823 -1.06 -25.76 -27.46
C GLY A 823 -1.63 -24.36 -27.57
N GLY A 824 -0.81 -23.42 -27.20
CA GLY A 824 -1.21 -22.01 -27.23
C GLY A 824 -0.14 -21.07 -26.71
N ILE A 825 -0.59 -19.88 -26.47
CA ILE A 825 0.25 -18.80 -25.94
C ILE A 825 -0.26 -18.32 -24.58
N TYR A 826 0.62 -17.76 -23.79
CA TYR A 826 0.24 -17.01 -22.62
C TYR A 826 0.99 -15.69 -22.52
N ILE A 827 0.32 -14.70 -21.92
CA ILE A 827 0.90 -13.41 -21.58
C ILE A 827 0.56 -13.06 -20.13
N ALA A 828 1.54 -12.58 -19.38
CA ALA A 828 1.35 -12.16 -18.00
C ALA A 828 1.88 -10.75 -17.78
N PRO A 829 1.09 -9.73 -18.18
CA PRO A 829 1.45 -8.33 -17.95
C PRO A 829 1.66 -8.05 -16.47
N PHE A 830 2.71 -7.31 -16.16
CA PHE A 830 3.09 -6.90 -14.79
C PHE A 830 3.25 -8.07 -13.80
N LYS A 831 3.30 -9.31 -14.27
CA LYS A 831 3.25 -10.54 -13.42
C LYS A 831 2.08 -10.55 -12.41
N ARG A 832 1.01 -9.80 -12.69
CA ARG A 832 -0.20 -9.71 -11.83
C ARG A 832 -1.45 -10.28 -12.47
N PHE A 833 -1.39 -10.53 -13.75
CA PHE A 833 -2.50 -11.00 -14.54
C PHE A 833 -1.98 -12.03 -15.54
N LEU A 834 -2.72 -13.10 -15.79
CA LEU A 834 -2.37 -14.12 -16.77
C LEU A 834 -3.53 -14.28 -17.73
N ALA A 835 -3.27 -14.09 -19.02
CA ALA A 835 -4.17 -14.45 -20.10
C ALA A 835 -3.58 -15.61 -20.90
N ARG A 836 -4.40 -16.55 -21.30
CA ARG A 836 -4.03 -17.74 -22.10
C ARG A 836 -4.96 -17.86 -23.28
N GLY A 837 -4.41 -18.07 -24.48
CA GLY A 837 -5.12 -18.45 -25.69
C GLY A 837 -4.65 -19.85 -26.10
N ILE A 838 -5.54 -20.81 -26.05
CA ILE A 838 -5.26 -22.23 -26.27
C ILE A 838 -6.10 -22.76 -27.43
N LEU A 839 -5.54 -23.57 -28.28
CA LEU A 839 -6.25 -24.40 -29.24
C LEU A 839 -6.11 -25.88 -28.80
N GLY A 840 -7.25 -26.48 -28.41
CA GLY A 840 -7.31 -27.88 -28.02
C GLY A 840 -7.91 -28.72 -29.12
N TYR A 841 -7.42 -29.93 -29.26
CA TYR A 841 -7.90 -30.96 -30.19
C TYR A 841 -8.35 -32.21 -29.43
N SER A 842 -9.46 -32.80 -29.85
CA SER A 842 -9.96 -34.04 -29.34
C SER A 842 -10.70 -34.81 -30.45
N GLU A 843 -11.30 -35.95 -30.15
CA GLU A 843 -12.16 -36.68 -31.08
C GLU A 843 -13.39 -35.88 -31.57
N GLU A 844 -13.79 -34.83 -30.82
CA GLU A 844 -14.90 -33.94 -31.19
C GLU A 844 -14.41 -32.70 -32.00
N GLY A 845 -13.12 -32.61 -32.34
CA GLY A 845 -12.57 -31.55 -33.18
C GLY A 845 -11.70 -30.54 -32.44
N PHE A 846 -11.63 -29.35 -33.01
CA PHE A 846 -10.79 -28.24 -32.46
C PHE A 846 -11.65 -27.27 -31.68
N PHE A 847 -11.22 -26.99 -30.45
CA PHE A 847 -11.90 -26.03 -29.58
C PHE A 847 -10.91 -24.93 -29.11
N PRO A 848 -11.07 -23.68 -29.59
CA PRO A 848 -10.33 -22.55 -29.06
C PRO A 848 -10.84 -22.19 -27.67
N ASN A 849 -9.93 -21.85 -26.78
CA ASN A 849 -10.23 -21.40 -25.42
C ASN A 849 -9.40 -20.20 -25.05
N VAL A 850 -10.06 -19.18 -24.50
CA VAL A 850 -9.39 -18.05 -23.84
C VAL A 850 -9.72 -18.11 -22.37
N SER A 851 -8.69 -18.02 -21.54
CA SER A 851 -8.85 -18.05 -20.10
C SER A 851 -8.00 -17.01 -19.41
N PHE A 852 -8.43 -16.59 -18.23
CA PHE A 852 -7.72 -15.64 -17.38
C PHE A 852 -7.43 -16.31 -16.04
N GLY A 853 -6.17 -16.22 -15.60
CA GLY A 853 -5.67 -16.92 -14.41
C GLY A 853 -4.97 -18.23 -14.71
N HIS A 854 -4.53 -18.90 -13.64
CA HIS A 854 -3.91 -20.21 -13.76
C HIS A 854 -4.94 -21.31 -13.91
N ARG A 855 -4.51 -22.37 -14.58
CA ARG A 855 -5.27 -23.62 -14.65
C ARG A 855 -5.00 -24.48 -13.41
N PHE A 856 -3.73 -24.53 -12.96
CA PHE A 856 -3.29 -25.25 -11.75
C PHE A 856 -1.92 -24.80 -11.31
#